data_3e333ffeece2ec82b6eb2eb2c5f42d54
#
_entry.id   3e333ffeece2ec82b6eb2eb2c5f42d54
#
_cell.length_a   1.000
_cell.length_b   1.000
_cell.length_c   1.000
_cell.angle_alpha   90.00
_cell.angle_beta   90.00
_cell.angle_gamma   90.00
#
_symmetry.space_group_name_H-M   'P 1'
#
loop_
_entity.id
_entity.type
_entity.pdbx_description
1 polymer ?
#
loop_
_entity_poly.entity_id
_entity_poly.type
_entity_poly.pdbx_seq_one_letter_code
_entity_poly.pdbx_strand_id
1 'polypeptide(L)'
;MKIEQGFVLTRHARDVAGQTQIELWLATPSGPTQLTIRGERPVFFIEQSASQEVMRIAAKLSITPSLAPLSLRSFAGQPLAACYCNTIRDSQILADKLAQADMLTLEADIRLADRFLMERFIQGSIEFTGQITDFSHYRQVQQAKCRQGDYLPTLNMVSLDIECSEKGLLYSIGLDSPMDSRVIMVGQPEPAETPIQWVEDEYQLLKALIAWFEQFDPDVIIGWSVVDFDFRLLHKRAEFHKLKLTIGRAQQPSFFRTASQTQQGFISIPGRVVLDGIDTLKTATYHFRSWSLESVSQELLGEGKAIHNVHDRMDEINQMFRHDKPSLARYNLQDCVLVNKIFAATHLLDFAIQRSRLTGVELDRIGGSVAAFTNLYLPQLHRAGYVAPNLQPENWVASPGGYVMDSIPGLYDSVLVLDFKSLYPSIIRSFLIDPLGLIEGLKLPIGKQADHAVPGFRGGQFHRTKHFLPEMIEKLWAARDEAKRNQEKAFSQAIKIIMNSFYGVLGSSGCRFFDARLASSITMRGHEIMIQTKQLIEARGYQVIYGDTDSTFVALGGQYSQQEADNIGHALVREINQWWTEHLKQEYALTSILELEYETHYRRFLMPTIRGSETGSKKRYAGLKGDGDNEQLIFKGLESARTDWTPLAQRFQHQLYQLIFHRQDPESYIRTIVEQTLAGQLDEQLVYQKRLRRRLHEYQKNVPPQVRAARMADDINAKLGRPLQYQYRGTIEYVITVNGPEPKEYSKSPIDYQHYIDKQLKPVADAILPFIGKQFDELIAPQLGLF
;
A
#
# COMPACT_ATOMS: atom_id res chain seq x y z
N MET A 1 2.69 -28.61 -33.04
CA MET A 1 1.77 -27.64 -32.39
C MET A 1 2.48 -26.29 -32.32
N LYS A 2 1.81 -25.21 -32.71
CA LYS A 2 2.37 -23.85 -32.67
C LYS A 2 2.45 -23.41 -31.20
N ILE A 3 3.55 -22.80 -30.80
CA ILE A 3 3.70 -22.16 -29.49
C ILE A 3 3.07 -20.78 -29.62
N GLU A 4 2.16 -20.47 -28.69
CA GLU A 4 1.50 -19.17 -28.58
C GLU A 4 1.89 -18.49 -27.28
N GLN A 5 1.72 -17.15 -27.22
CA GLN A 5 2.07 -16.33 -26.06
C GLN A 5 0.82 -15.66 -25.50
N GLY A 6 0.83 -15.40 -24.20
CA GLY A 6 -0.24 -14.68 -23.54
C GLY A 6 0.18 -14.15 -22.17
N PHE A 7 -0.76 -13.45 -21.55
CA PHE A 7 -0.62 -12.92 -20.20
C PHE A 7 -1.80 -13.38 -19.34
N VAL A 8 -1.52 -13.89 -18.15
CA VAL A 8 -2.53 -14.44 -17.22
C VAL A 8 -3.35 -13.30 -16.61
N LEU A 9 -4.65 -13.24 -16.92
CA LEU A 9 -5.60 -12.31 -16.32
C LEU A 9 -6.18 -12.89 -15.04
N THR A 10 -6.78 -14.10 -15.14
CA THR A 10 -7.35 -14.77 -13.97
C THR A 10 -6.94 -16.23 -13.93
N ARG A 11 -6.88 -16.80 -12.74
CA ARG A 11 -6.53 -18.19 -12.48
C ARG A 11 -7.46 -18.81 -11.45
N HIS A 12 -7.93 -20.02 -11.74
CA HIS A 12 -8.82 -20.74 -10.86
C HIS A 12 -8.52 -22.25 -10.92
N ALA A 13 -8.77 -22.94 -9.82
CA ALA A 13 -8.72 -24.40 -9.79
C ALA A 13 -9.98 -24.93 -9.13
N ARG A 14 -10.52 -26.01 -9.67
CA ARG A 14 -11.75 -26.64 -9.18
C ARG A 14 -11.74 -28.15 -9.39
N ASP A 15 -12.57 -28.83 -8.64
CA ASP A 15 -12.78 -30.25 -8.79
C ASP A 15 -13.88 -30.50 -9.84
N VAL A 16 -13.58 -31.33 -10.84
CA VAL A 16 -14.49 -31.69 -11.93
C VAL A 16 -14.44 -33.21 -12.12
N ALA A 17 -15.56 -33.87 -11.96
CA ALA A 17 -15.70 -35.33 -12.15
C ALA A 17 -14.62 -36.15 -11.39
N GLY A 18 -14.36 -35.79 -10.12
CA GLY A 18 -13.39 -36.49 -9.26
C GLY A 18 -11.91 -36.22 -9.54
N GLN A 19 -11.62 -35.22 -10.37
CA GLN A 19 -10.27 -34.77 -10.68
C GLN A 19 -10.18 -33.25 -10.63
N THR A 20 -8.98 -32.71 -10.48
CA THR A 20 -8.73 -31.27 -10.53
C THR A 20 -8.63 -30.75 -11.95
N GLN A 21 -9.10 -29.55 -12.13
CA GLN A 21 -8.93 -28.76 -13.35
C GLN A 21 -8.47 -27.37 -12.99
N ILE A 22 -7.36 -26.92 -13.61
CA ILE A 22 -6.91 -25.53 -13.55
C ILE A 22 -7.42 -24.81 -14.80
N GLU A 23 -7.97 -23.64 -14.62
CA GLU A 23 -8.46 -22.76 -15.66
C GLU A 23 -7.70 -21.44 -15.58
N LEU A 24 -7.04 -21.07 -16.68
CA LEU A 24 -6.36 -19.78 -16.81
C LEU A 24 -7.02 -19.00 -17.93
N TRP A 25 -7.38 -17.75 -17.67
CA TRP A 25 -7.79 -16.83 -18.72
C TRP A 25 -6.64 -15.90 -19.06
N LEU A 26 -6.37 -15.79 -20.35
CA LEU A 26 -5.23 -15.03 -20.89
C LEU A 26 -5.71 -13.92 -21.81
N ALA A 27 -4.99 -12.78 -21.77
CA ALA A 27 -4.92 -11.86 -22.90
C ALA A 27 -3.83 -12.36 -23.85
N THR A 28 -4.16 -12.56 -25.13
CA THR A 28 -3.23 -13.00 -26.17
C THR A 28 -3.30 -12.10 -27.39
N PRO A 29 -2.32 -12.13 -28.31
CA PRO A 29 -2.40 -11.42 -29.59
C PRO A 29 -3.61 -11.81 -30.45
N SER A 30 -4.15 -13.01 -30.22
CA SER A 30 -5.34 -13.53 -30.95
C SER A 30 -6.66 -13.30 -30.20
N GLY A 31 -6.65 -12.51 -29.11
CA GLY A 31 -7.81 -12.24 -28.28
C GLY A 31 -7.87 -13.08 -26.99
N PRO A 32 -8.99 -13.01 -26.28
CA PRO A 32 -9.18 -13.74 -25.02
C PRO A 32 -9.03 -15.25 -25.20
N THR A 33 -8.23 -15.88 -24.37
CA THR A 33 -7.96 -17.31 -24.48
C THR A 33 -8.09 -18.01 -23.13
N GLN A 34 -8.88 -19.06 -23.05
CA GLN A 34 -9.04 -19.91 -21.89
C GLN A 34 -8.16 -21.16 -22.01
N LEU A 35 -7.23 -21.35 -21.11
CA LEU A 35 -6.47 -22.59 -20.98
C LEU A 35 -7.12 -23.51 -19.96
N THR A 36 -7.29 -24.78 -20.33
CA THR A 36 -7.73 -25.82 -19.42
C THR A 36 -6.60 -26.84 -19.24
N ILE A 37 -6.13 -26.99 -18.00
CA ILE A 37 -5.08 -27.91 -17.61
C ILE A 37 -5.68 -28.97 -16.72
N ARG A 38 -5.50 -30.24 -17.06
CA ARG A 38 -5.96 -31.40 -16.30
C ARG A 38 -4.78 -32.26 -15.89
N GLY A 39 -4.94 -33.08 -14.83
CA GLY A 39 -3.93 -34.02 -14.38
C GLY A 39 -2.95 -33.46 -13.35
N GLU A 40 -3.00 -32.16 -13.08
CA GLU A 40 -2.27 -31.59 -11.92
C GLU A 40 -3.00 -31.98 -10.64
N ARG A 41 -2.29 -32.53 -9.67
CA ARG A 41 -2.88 -32.96 -8.39
C ARG A 41 -2.49 -32.04 -7.26
N PRO A 42 -3.41 -31.72 -6.32
CA PRO A 42 -3.07 -31.06 -5.08
C PRO A 42 -2.05 -31.88 -4.31
N VAL A 43 -1.06 -31.21 -3.76
CA VAL A 43 0.04 -31.82 -3.02
C VAL A 43 0.36 -31.00 -1.77
N PHE A 44 0.61 -31.70 -0.69
CA PHE A 44 1.28 -31.19 0.50
C PHE A 44 2.34 -32.22 0.96
N PHE A 45 3.17 -31.85 1.90
CA PHE A 45 4.27 -32.70 2.31
C PHE A 45 4.12 -33.10 3.77
N ILE A 46 4.60 -34.31 4.07
CA ILE A 46 4.59 -34.92 5.39
C ILE A 46 5.99 -35.48 5.71
N GLU A 47 6.28 -35.69 6.96
CA GLU A 47 7.46 -36.51 7.31
C GLU A 47 7.33 -37.94 6.77
N GLN A 48 8.40 -38.46 6.20
CA GLN A 48 8.38 -39.81 5.61
C GLN A 48 8.03 -40.87 6.64
N SER A 49 8.46 -40.70 7.89
CA SER A 49 8.13 -41.55 9.02
C SER A 49 6.63 -41.67 9.34
N ALA A 50 5.87 -40.60 9.01
CA ALA A 50 4.44 -40.52 9.25
C ALA A 50 3.57 -41.20 8.18
N SER A 51 4.18 -41.72 7.10
CA SER A 51 3.47 -42.24 5.91
C SER A 51 2.40 -43.27 6.22
N GLN A 52 2.66 -44.23 7.09
CA GLN A 52 1.72 -45.30 7.45
C GLN A 52 0.49 -44.73 8.19
N GLU A 53 0.71 -43.81 9.14
CA GLU A 53 -0.36 -43.20 9.90
C GLU A 53 -1.23 -42.30 9.03
N VAL A 54 -0.61 -41.53 8.10
CA VAL A 54 -1.37 -40.73 7.12
C VAL A 54 -2.27 -41.61 6.26
N MET A 55 -1.79 -42.77 5.79
CA MET A 55 -2.62 -43.70 5.02
C MET A 55 -3.77 -44.29 5.87
N ARG A 56 -3.53 -44.56 7.16
CA ARG A 56 -4.55 -45.03 8.08
C ARG A 56 -5.66 -43.99 8.30
N ILE A 57 -5.30 -42.73 8.49
CA ILE A 57 -6.24 -41.62 8.65
C ILE A 57 -7.02 -41.39 7.34
N ALA A 58 -6.34 -41.41 6.20
CA ALA A 58 -6.95 -41.22 4.88
C ALA A 58 -8.01 -42.32 4.59
N ALA A 59 -7.69 -43.58 4.93
CA ALA A 59 -8.62 -44.70 4.76
C ALA A 59 -9.93 -44.52 5.56
N LYS A 60 -9.86 -43.99 6.79
CA LYS A 60 -11.05 -43.66 7.60
C LYS A 60 -11.91 -42.56 6.98
N LEU A 61 -11.33 -41.71 6.16
CA LEU A 61 -12.01 -40.61 5.45
C LEU A 61 -12.46 -41.02 4.02
N SER A 62 -12.22 -42.28 3.64
CA SER A 62 -12.41 -42.76 2.27
C SER A 62 -11.64 -41.97 1.21
N ILE A 63 -10.47 -41.42 1.57
CA ILE A 63 -9.56 -40.72 0.70
C ILE A 63 -8.42 -41.68 0.34
N THR A 64 -8.03 -41.72 -0.93
CA THR A 64 -6.94 -42.54 -1.44
C THR A 64 -5.80 -41.68 -1.96
N PRO A 65 -4.94 -41.13 -1.09
CA PRO A 65 -3.80 -40.34 -1.53
C PRO A 65 -2.70 -41.24 -2.10
N SER A 66 -1.83 -40.67 -2.91
CA SER A 66 -0.61 -41.29 -3.36
C SER A 66 0.59 -40.66 -2.65
N LEU A 67 1.36 -41.46 -1.91
CA LEU A 67 2.56 -41.02 -1.23
C LEU A 67 3.80 -41.32 -2.05
N ALA A 68 4.69 -40.33 -2.20
CA ALA A 68 5.96 -40.47 -2.90
C ALA A 68 7.11 -39.97 -2.00
N PRO A 69 8.07 -40.81 -1.62
CA PRO A 69 9.28 -40.36 -0.93
C PRO A 69 10.04 -39.34 -1.78
N LEU A 70 10.62 -38.32 -1.15
CA LEU A 70 11.33 -37.24 -1.82
C LEU A 70 12.78 -37.16 -1.32
N SER A 71 13.65 -36.61 -2.17
CA SER A 71 14.98 -36.14 -1.77
C SER A 71 14.96 -34.83 -0.98
N LEU A 72 13.81 -34.15 -0.95
CA LEU A 72 13.61 -32.89 -0.22
C LEU A 72 13.50 -33.13 1.30
N ARG A 73 13.88 -32.13 2.06
CA ARG A 73 13.87 -32.13 3.52
C ARG A 73 13.12 -30.92 4.08
N SER A 74 12.61 -31.06 5.29
CA SER A 74 12.11 -29.92 6.07
C SER A 74 13.28 -29.00 6.51
N PHE A 75 12.96 -27.82 7.02
CA PHE A 75 13.99 -26.93 7.58
C PHE A 75 14.75 -27.57 8.76
N ALA A 76 14.12 -28.46 9.50
CA ALA A 76 14.76 -29.26 10.54
C ALA A 76 15.62 -30.42 9.99
N GLY A 77 15.64 -30.62 8.67
CA GLY A 77 16.41 -31.68 8.02
C GLY A 77 15.71 -33.05 7.95
N GLN A 78 14.44 -33.16 8.33
CA GLN A 78 13.67 -34.42 8.29
C GLN A 78 13.38 -34.85 6.85
N PRO A 79 13.52 -36.14 6.51
CA PRO A 79 13.10 -36.68 5.23
C PRO A 79 11.59 -36.54 5.01
N LEU A 80 11.17 -36.20 3.79
CA LEU A 80 9.80 -35.91 3.46
C LEU A 80 9.22 -36.87 2.42
N ALA A 81 7.90 -36.99 2.43
CA ALA A 81 7.11 -37.61 1.38
C ALA A 81 6.07 -36.61 0.86
N ALA A 82 5.86 -36.58 -0.45
CA ALA A 82 4.76 -35.85 -1.05
C ALA A 82 3.45 -36.65 -0.92
N CYS A 83 2.40 -35.99 -0.48
CA CYS A 83 1.05 -36.53 -0.39
C CYS A 83 0.18 -35.90 -1.49
N TYR A 84 -0.08 -36.66 -2.55
CA TYR A 84 -0.91 -36.24 -3.68
C TYR A 84 -2.35 -36.71 -3.46
N CYS A 85 -3.30 -35.81 -3.55
CA CYS A 85 -4.72 -36.12 -3.56
C CYS A 85 -5.32 -35.95 -4.98
N ASN A 86 -6.45 -36.62 -5.25
CA ASN A 86 -7.12 -36.53 -6.54
C ASN A 86 -7.95 -35.25 -6.68
N THR A 87 -8.44 -34.70 -5.59
CA THR A 87 -9.26 -33.48 -5.55
C THR A 87 -8.72 -32.48 -4.55
N ILE A 88 -9.02 -31.18 -4.77
CA ILE A 88 -8.71 -30.09 -3.84
C ILE A 88 -9.42 -30.33 -2.51
N ARG A 89 -10.68 -30.77 -2.56
CA ARG A 89 -11.49 -31.08 -1.39
C ARG A 89 -10.83 -32.17 -0.53
N ASP A 90 -10.40 -33.27 -1.14
CA ASP A 90 -9.76 -34.37 -0.40
C ASP A 90 -8.46 -33.93 0.25
N SER A 91 -7.65 -33.10 -0.47
CA SER A 91 -6.42 -32.55 0.06
C SER A 91 -6.66 -31.69 1.31
N GLN A 92 -7.69 -30.81 1.27
CA GLN A 92 -8.04 -29.95 2.38
C GLN A 92 -8.55 -30.75 3.58
N ILE A 93 -9.50 -31.69 3.37
CA ILE A 93 -10.06 -32.53 4.42
C ILE A 93 -8.95 -33.36 5.10
N LEU A 94 -8.06 -33.95 4.30
CA LEU A 94 -6.96 -34.75 4.85
C LEU A 94 -5.98 -33.90 5.64
N ALA A 95 -5.55 -32.75 5.11
CA ALA A 95 -4.62 -31.83 5.79
C ALA A 95 -5.21 -31.30 7.11
N ASP A 96 -6.49 -30.92 7.13
CA ASP A 96 -7.19 -30.48 8.34
C ASP A 96 -7.25 -31.58 9.39
N LYS A 97 -7.51 -32.83 8.96
CA LYS A 97 -7.58 -33.96 9.87
C LYS A 97 -6.23 -34.35 10.45
N LEU A 98 -5.16 -34.23 9.65
CA LEU A 98 -3.79 -34.44 10.11
C LEU A 98 -3.39 -33.36 11.14
N ALA A 99 -3.75 -32.09 10.88
CA ALA A 99 -3.52 -31.00 11.82
C ALA A 99 -4.27 -31.22 13.16
N GLN A 100 -5.53 -31.72 13.13
CA GLN A 100 -6.28 -32.08 14.33
C GLN A 100 -5.66 -33.25 15.12
N ALA A 101 -4.82 -34.05 14.47
CA ALA A 101 -4.08 -35.15 15.08
C ALA A 101 -2.64 -34.74 15.44
N ASP A 102 -2.33 -33.44 15.48
CA ASP A 102 -0.98 -32.89 15.75
C ASP A 102 0.09 -33.46 14.83
N MET A 103 -0.28 -33.83 13.61
CA MET A 103 0.66 -34.29 12.60
C MET A 103 1.11 -33.13 11.72
N LEU A 104 2.43 -33.01 11.52
CA LEU A 104 3.03 -31.96 10.71
C LEU A 104 2.66 -32.13 9.23
N THR A 105 2.07 -31.10 8.66
CA THR A 105 1.94 -30.94 7.21
C THR A 105 2.72 -29.70 6.77
N LEU A 106 3.28 -29.73 5.55
CA LEU A 106 4.06 -28.62 5.00
C LEU A 106 3.43 -28.18 3.66
N GLU A 107 3.38 -26.88 3.43
CA GLU A 107 2.86 -26.27 2.21
C GLU A 107 1.41 -26.70 1.82
N ALA A 108 0.60 -27.12 2.79
CA ALA A 108 -0.79 -27.51 2.58
C ALA A 108 -1.71 -26.30 2.28
N ASP A 109 -1.25 -25.10 2.56
CA ASP A 109 -1.96 -23.83 2.37
C ASP A 109 -1.72 -23.19 0.98
N ILE A 110 -0.94 -23.82 0.10
CA ILE A 110 -0.65 -23.31 -1.26
C ILE A 110 -1.73 -23.74 -2.22
N ARG A 111 -2.40 -22.76 -2.86
CA ARG A 111 -3.42 -23.03 -3.86
C ARG A 111 -2.84 -23.74 -5.11
N LEU A 112 -3.56 -24.71 -5.66
CA LEU A 112 -3.09 -25.53 -6.79
C LEU A 112 -2.69 -24.70 -8.02
N ALA A 113 -3.49 -23.70 -8.39
CA ALA A 113 -3.19 -22.84 -9.54
C ALA A 113 -1.92 -21.99 -9.31
N ASP A 114 -1.69 -21.50 -8.08
CA ASP A 114 -0.48 -20.76 -7.75
C ASP A 114 0.76 -21.66 -7.78
N ARG A 115 0.66 -22.86 -7.22
CA ARG A 115 1.73 -23.88 -7.30
C ARG A 115 2.07 -24.22 -8.74
N PHE A 116 1.06 -24.44 -9.57
CA PHE A 116 1.25 -24.74 -11.01
C PHE A 116 2.08 -23.67 -11.71
N LEU A 117 1.76 -22.39 -11.48
CA LEU A 117 2.43 -21.27 -12.13
C LEU A 117 3.84 -21.05 -11.56
N MET A 118 3.98 -21.00 -10.21
CA MET A 118 5.29 -20.71 -9.59
C MET A 118 6.33 -21.80 -9.87
N GLU A 119 5.95 -23.09 -9.86
CA GLU A 119 6.89 -24.18 -10.13
C GLU A 119 7.39 -24.20 -11.59
N ARG A 120 6.68 -23.55 -12.50
CA ARG A 120 7.06 -23.36 -13.89
C ARG A 120 7.70 -21.99 -14.15
N PHE A 121 7.93 -21.20 -13.08
CA PHE A 121 8.43 -19.82 -13.15
C PHE A 121 7.58 -18.88 -14.02
N ILE A 122 6.28 -19.16 -14.11
CA ILE A 122 5.34 -18.33 -14.87
C ILE A 122 4.95 -17.14 -14.00
N GLN A 123 5.38 -15.95 -14.42
CA GLN A 123 5.17 -14.68 -13.73
C GLN A 123 4.34 -13.74 -14.62
N GLY A 124 3.04 -13.96 -14.69
CA GLY A 124 2.14 -13.22 -15.57
C GLY A 124 2.23 -13.67 -17.02
N SER A 125 3.36 -13.49 -17.69
CA SER A 125 3.57 -13.91 -19.08
C SER A 125 3.77 -15.41 -19.20
N ILE A 126 3.15 -15.99 -20.24
CA ILE A 126 3.11 -17.44 -20.45
C ILE A 126 3.26 -17.78 -21.93
N GLU A 127 4.01 -18.83 -22.23
CA GLU A 127 3.97 -19.55 -23.48
C GLU A 127 3.17 -20.84 -23.31
N PHE A 128 2.36 -21.16 -24.29
CA PHE A 128 1.51 -22.36 -24.23
C PHE A 128 1.33 -23.03 -25.59
N THR A 129 0.93 -24.28 -25.54
CA THR A 129 0.48 -25.08 -26.68
C THR A 129 -0.61 -26.03 -26.22
N GLY A 130 -1.47 -26.47 -27.14
CA GLY A 130 -2.57 -27.38 -26.83
C GLY A 130 -3.55 -27.56 -28.00
N GLN A 131 -4.68 -28.15 -27.73
CA GLN A 131 -5.76 -28.32 -28.71
C GLN A 131 -6.66 -27.09 -28.66
N ILE A 132 -6.72 -26.33 -29.75
CA ILE A 132 -7.44 -25.07 -29.86
C ILE A 132 -8.82 -25.30 -30.42
N THR A 133 -9.83 -24.69 -29.81
CA THR A 133 -11.20 -24.59 -30.28
C THR A 133 -11.60 -23.12 -30.25
N ASP A 134 -12.05 -22.57 -31.40
CA ASP A 134 -12.51 -21.20 -31.52
C ASP A 134 -13.98 -21.08 -31.19
N PHE A 135 -14.35 -20.13 -30.34
CA PHE A 135 -15.69 -19.68 -30.02
C PHE A 135 -15.91 -18.25 -30.54
N SER A 136 -17.14 -17.76 -30.55
CA SER A 136 -17.45 -16.42 -31.07
C SER A 136 -16.69 -15.27 -30.41
N HIS A 137 -16.44 -15.36 -29.09
CA HIS A 137 -15.84 -14.28 -28.29
C HIS A 137 -14.54 -14.67 -27.58
N TYR A 138 -14.11 -15.92 -27.68
CA TYR A 138 -12.87 -16.38 -27.05
C TYR A 138 -12.38 -17.67 -27.69
N ARG A 139 -11.16 -18.04 -27.40
CA ARG A 139 -10.54 -19.31 -27.77
C ARG A 139 -10.37 -20.19 -26.55
N GLN A 140 -10.59 -21.49 -26.72
CA GLN A 140 -10.32 -22.46 -25.64
C GLN A 140 -9.16 -23.37 -26.08
N VAL A 141 -8.22 -23.58 -25.19
CA VAL A 141 -7.08 -24.49 -25.39
C VAL A 141 -7.17 -25.59 -24.34
N GLN A 142 -7.41 -26.80 -24.81
CA GLN A 142 -7.45 -27.99 -23.95
C GLN A 142 -6.11 -28.72 -23.96
N GLN A 143 -5.85 -29.49 -22.87
CA GLN A 143 -4.58 -30.20 -22.66
C GLN A 143 -3.36 -29.27 -22.80
N ALA A 144 -3.51 -28.06 -22.29
CA ALA A 144 -2.48 -27.04 -22.40
C ALA A 144 -1.20 -27.43 -21.68
N LYS A 145 -0.05 -27.26 -22.37
CA LYS A 145 1.28 -27.31 -21.80
C LYS A 145 1.80 -25.88 -21.76
N CYS A 146 2.35 -25.50 -20.60
CA CYS A 146 2.70 -24.11 -20.32
C CYS A 146 4.15 -24.01 -19.84
N ARG A 147 4.80 -22.87 -20.18
CA ARG A 147 6.10 -22.48 -19.64
C ARG A 147 6.17 -20.96 -19.48
N GLN A 148 7.22 -20.47 -18.87
CA GLN A 148 7.50 -19.04 -18.78
C GLN A 148 7.55 -18.41 -20.17
N GLY A 149 6.90 -17.25 -20.32
CA GLY A 149 6.89 -16.42 -21.53
C GLY A 149 7.41 -15.01 -21.25
N ASP A 150 7.47 -14.20 -22.30
CA ASP A 150 7.84 -12.79 -22.22
C ASP A 150 6.90 -11.93 -23.09
N TYR A 151 5.61 -12.00 -22.83
CA TYR A 151 4.59 -11.25 -23.54
C TYR A 151 4.09 -10.09 -22.68
N LEU A 152 4.10 -8.87 -23.23
CA LEU A 152 3.51 -7.68 -22.64
C LEU A 152 2.13 -7.44 -23.26
N PRO A 153 1.04 -7.53 -22.50
CA PRO A 153 -0.30 -7.37 -23.05
C PRO A 153 -0.66 -5.89 -23.25
N THR A 154 -1.51 -5.63 -24.24
CA THR A 154 -2.32 -4.41 -24.30
C THR A 154 -3.71 -4.80 -23.82
N LEU A 155 -4.18 -4.21 -22.72
CA LEU A 155 -5.44 -4.56 -22.08
C LEU A 155 -6.51 -3.50 -22.33
N ASN A 156 -7.71 -3.93 -22.69
CA ASN A 156 -8.89 -3.08 -22.82
C ASN A 156 -9.50 -2.82 -21.45
N MET A 157 -9.62 -1.54 -21.08
CA MET A 157 -10.07 -1.12 -19.76
C MET A 157 -11.40 -0.38 -19.84
N VAL A 158 -12.29 -0.64 -18.87
CA VAL A 158 -13.53 0.12 -18.66
C VAL A 158 -13.58 0.66 -17.23
N SER A 159 -13.94 1.92 -17.08
CA SER A 159 -14.29 2.51 -15.80
C SER A 159 -15.79 2.32 -15.56
N LEU A 160 -16.15 1.83 -14.36
CA LEU A 160 -17.51 1.56 -13.95
C LEU A 160 -17.81 2.34 -12.66
N ASP A 161 -18.98 2.98 -12.62
CA ASP A 161 -19.53 3.66 -11.44
C ASP A 161 -21.06 3.49 -11.42
N ILE A 162 -21.67 3.43 -10.23
CA ILE A 162 -23.11 3.30 -10.07
C ILE A 162 -23.67 4.45 -9.25
N GLU A 163 -24.91 4.85 -9.60
CA GLU A 163 -25.70 5.74 -8.75
C GLU A 163 -26.94 5.01 -8.22
N CYS A 164 -27.25 5.26 -6.95
CA CYS A 164 -28.32 4.57 -6.26
C CYS A 164 -29.01 5.45 -5.20
N SER A 165 -30.19 5.00 -4.73
CA SER A 165 -30.83 5.61 -3.55
C SER A 165 -30.14 5.25 -2.23
N GLU A 166 -30.50 5.93 -1.14
CA GLU A 166 -30.03 5.60 0.22
C GLU A 166 -30.36 4.16 0.62
N LYS A 167 -31.44 3.57 0.07
CA LYS A 167 -31.85 2.18 0.30
C LYS A 167 -31.13 1.19 -0.61
N GLY A 168 -30.26 1.66 -1.49
CA GLY A 168 -29.50 0.85 -2.42
C GLY A 168 -30.28 0.40 -3.66
N LEU A 169 -31.36 1.10 -4.05
CA LEU A 169 -32.02 0.89 -5.33
C LEU A 169 -31.16 1.53 -6.43
N LEU A 170 -30.78 0.78 -7.43
CA LEU A 170 -29.94 1.28 -8.51
C LEU A 170 -30.70 2.22 -9.43
N TYR A 171 -30.11 3.37 -9.75
CA TYR A 171 -30.60 4.40 -10.65
C TYR A 171 -29.92 4.32 -12.01
N SER A 172 -28.59 4.21 -12.01
CA SER A 172 -27.78 4.17 -13.22
C SER A 172 -26.46 3.43 -13.03
N ILE A 173 -25.89 3.02 -14.15
CA ILE A 173 -24.54 2.46 -14.25
C ILE A 173 -23.81 3.22 -15.35
N GLY A 174 -22.75 3.95 -14.98
CA GLY A 174 -21.84 4.63 -15.89
C GLY A 174 -20.76 3.66 -16.36
N LEU A 175 -20.43 3.71 -17.63
CA LEU A 175 -19.39 2.90 -18.27
C LEU A 175 -18.62 3.79 -19.23
N ASP A 176 -17.30 3.93 -19.02
CA ASP A 176 -16.43 4.72 -19.89
C ASP A 176 -15.18 3.93 -20.30
N SER A 177 -15.05 3.72 -21.60
CA SER A 177 -13.93 3.03 -22.22
C SER A 177 -13.63 3.60 -23.61
N PRO A 178 -12.45 3.31 -24.19
CA PRO A 178 -12.17 3.69 -25.58
C PRO A 178 -13.11 3.04 -26.62
N MET A 179 -13.77 1.93 -26.25
CA MET A 179 -14.68 1.20 -27.14
C MET A 179 -16.11 1.74 -27.11
N ASP A 180 -16.53 2.19 -25.93
CA ASP A 180 -17.90 2.69 -25.72
C ASP A 180 -17.96 3.51 -24.45
N SER A 181 -18.73 4.61 -24.46
CA SER A 181 -18.96 5.49 -23.33
C SER A 181 -20.45 5.78 -23.24
N ARG A 182 -21.10 5.31 -22.16
CA ARG A 182 -22.53 5.48 -21.94
C ARG A 182 -22.94 5.33 -20.49
N VAL A 183 -24.15 5.70 -20.22
CA VAL A 183 -24.84 5.43 -18.94
C VAL A 183 -26.06 4.56 -19.22
N ILE A 184 -26.21 3.45 -18.50
CA ILE A 184 -27.46 2.68 -18.48
C ILE A 184 -28.30 3.25 -17.36
N MET A 185 -29.53 3.73 -17.64
CA MET A 185 -30.35 4.49 -16.68
C MET A 185 -31.80 4.00 -16.65
N VAL A 186 -32.32 3.83 -15.45
CA VAL A 186 -33.74 3.49 -15.23
C VAL A 186 -34.61 4.71 -15.49
N GLY A 187 -35.58 4.57 -16.41
CA GLY A 187 -36.59 5.62 -16.69
C GLY A 187 -37.01 5.67 -18.12
N GLN A 188 -37.86 6.66 -18.44
CA GLN A 188 -38.29 6.95 -19.81
C GLN A 188 -37.25 7.80 -20.52
N PRO A 189 -37.11 7.66 -21.85
CA PRO A 189 -36.18 8.47 -22.62
C PRO A 189 -36.38 9.97 -22.46
N GLU A 190 -35.34 10.70 -22.13
CA GLU A 190 -35.29 12.16 -22.08
C GLU A 190 -34.16 12.67 -22.99
N PRO A 191 -34.30 13.87 -23.62
CA PRO A 191 -33.22 14.46 -24.41
C PRO A 191 -31.97 14.68 -23.54
N ALA A 192 -30.80 14.19 -23.99
CA ALA A 192 -29.53 14.31 -23.27
C ALA A 192 -28.37 14.42 -24.24
N GLU A 193 -27.31 15.16 -23.85
CA GLU A 193 -26.04 15.17 -24.58
C GLU A 193 -25.22 13.91 -24.26
N THR A 194 -25.33 13.41 -23.05
CA THR A 194 -24.67 12.18 -22.60
C THR A 194 -25.34 10.97 -23.24
N PRO A 195 -24.60 10.00 -23.79
CA PRO A 195 -25.19 8.77 -24.32
C PRO A 195 -25.85 7.96 -23.21
N ILE A 196 -27.19 7.82 -23.25
CA ILE A 196 -27.96 7.09 -22.26
C ILE A 196 -28.68 5.91 -22.93
N GLN A 197 -28.48 4.73 -22.36
CA GLN A 197 -29.29 3.56 -22.65
C GLN A 197 -30.41 3.46 -21.60
N TRP A 198 -31.63 3.81 -22.00
CA TRP A 198 -32.78 3.79 -21.11
C TRP A 198 -33.30 2.37 -20.92
N VAL A 199 -33.66 2.04 -19.68
CA VAL A 199 -34.26 0.73 -19.32
C VAL A 199 -35.48 0.97 -18.40
N GLU A 200 -36.42 0.03 -18.40
CA GLU A 200 -37.68 0.20 -17.67
C GLU A 200 -37.53 0.12 -16.16
N ASP A 201 -36.67 -0.78 -15.66
CA ASP A 201 -36.48 -1.06 -14.25
C ASP A 201 -35.05 -1.55 -13.92
N GLU A 202 -34.79 -1.77 -12.64
CA GLU A 202 -33.51 -2.26 -12.11
C GLU A 202 -33.14 -3.65 -12.63
N TYR A 203 -34.10 -4.53 -12.87
CA TYR A 203 -33.84 -5.86 -13.45
C TYR A 203 -33.32 -5.74 -14.87
N GLN A 204 -33.92 -4.88 -15.68
CA GLN A 204 -33.45 -4.60 -17.06
C GLN A 204 -32.11 -3.86 -17.05
N LEU A 205 -31.85 -3.01 -16.02
CA LEU A 205 -30.55 -2.36 -15.81
C LEU A 205 -29.42 -3.41 -15.67
N LEU A 206 -29.63 -4.40 -14.80
CA LEU A 206 -28.66 -5.48 -14.59
C LEU A 206 -28.48 -6.36 -15.85
N LYS A 207 -29.55 -6.63 -16.57
CA LYS A 207 -29.49 -7.38 -17.85
C LYS A 207 -28.74 -6.60 -18.93
N ALA A 208 -28.97 -5.30 -19.02
CA ALA A 208 -28.25 -4.44 -19.96
C ALA A 208 -26.74 -4.38 -19.63
N LEU A 209 -26.37 -4.36 -18.34
CA LEU A 209 -24.97 -4.47 -17.92
C LEU A 209 -24.34 -5.78 -18.40
N ILE A 210 -25.01 -6.92 -18.21
CA ILE A 210 -24.51 -8.23 -18.66
C ILE A 210 -24.31 -8.22 -20.18
N ALA A 211 -25.30 -7.72 -20.96
CA ALA A 211 -25.21 -7.62 -22.40
C ALA A 211 -24.06 -6.70 -22.85
N TRP A 212 -23.82 -5.61 -22.15
CA TRP A 212 -22.71 -4.71 -22.44
C TRP A 212 -21.35 -5.41 -22.29
N PHE A 213 -21.15 -6.19 -21.19
CA PHE A 213 -19.93 -6.97 -20.99
C PHE A 213 -19.72 -8.06 -22.03
N GLU A 214 -20.79 -8.65 -22.54
CA GLU A 214 -20.72 -9.64 -23.64
C GLU A 214 -20.34 -8.98 -24.95
N GLN A 215 -20.86 -7.79 -25.24
CA GLN A 215 -20.63 -7.05 -26.47
C GLN A 215 -19.24 -6.43 -26.57
N PHE A 216 -18.79 -5.77 -25.52
CA PHE A 216 -17.55 -4.96 -25.53
C PHE A 216 -16.32 -5.67 -24.93
N ASP A 217 -16.50 -6.72 -24.18
CA ASP A 217 -15.50 -7.67 -23.69
C ASP A 217 -14.22 -7.03 -23.10
N PRO A 218 -14.29 -6.12 -22.11
CA PRO A 218 -13.11 -5.53 -21.51
C PRO A 218 -12.27 -6.57 -20.74
N ASP A 219 -10.95 -6.37 -20.70
CA ASP A 219 -10.02 -7.18 -19.90
C ASP A 219 -10.00 -6.74 -18.44
N VAL A 220 -10.10 -5.42 -18.23
CA VAL A 220 -9.94 -4.79 -16.91
C VAL A 220 -11.11 -3.86 -16.62
N ILE A 221 -11.64 -3.97 -15.42
CA ILE A 221 -12.67 -3.08 -14.88
C ILE A 221 -12.02 -2.24 -13.78
N ILE A 222 -12.15 -0.93 -13.89
CA ILE A 222 -11.67 0.01 -12.87
C ILE A 222 -12.82 0.82 -12.29
N GLY A 223 -12.61 1.43 -11.15
CA GLY A 223 -13.57 2.33 -10.52
C GLY A 223 -13.05 2.86 -9.18
N TRP A 224 -13.82 3.72 -8.53
CA TRP A 224 -13.44 4.34 -7.26
C TRP A 224 -14.18 3.70 -6.10
N SER A 225 -13.50 2.89 -5.29
CA SER A 225 -14.12 1.99 -4.30
C SER A 225 -15.04 0.94 -4.94
N VAL A 226 -14.74 0.57 -6.16
CA VAL A 226 -15.59 -0.24 -7.03
C VAL A 226 -15.87 -1.64 -6.47
N VAL A 227 -14.94 -2.21 -5.73
CA VAL A 227 -15.11 -3.54 -5.10
C VAL A 227 -16.06 -3.44 -3.90
N ASP A 228 -15.77 -2.52 -2.97
CA ASP A 228 -16.48 -2.46 -1.69
C ASP A 228 -17.83 -1.72 -1.77
N PHE A 229 -18.06 -0.93 -2.80
CA PHE A 229 -19.33 -0.24 -3.01
C PHE A 229 -20.08 -0.79 -4.23
N ASP A 230 -19.60 -0.57 -5.44
CA ASP A 230 -20.32 -0.88 -6.68
C ASP A 230 -20.63 -2.38 -6.84
N PHE A 231 -19.59 -3.22 -6.85
CA PHE A 231 -19.81 -4.67 -7.01
C PHE A 231 -20.51 -5.30 -5.82
N ARG A 232 -20.29 -4.81 -4.60
CA ARG A 232 -21.05 -5.25 -3.43
C ARG A 232 -22.55 -5.01 -3.62
N LEU A 233 -22.93 -3.82 -4.09
CA LEU A 233 -24.31 -3.47 -4.32
C LEU A 233 -24.89 -4.20 -5.55
N LEU A 234 -24.17 -4.25 -6.67
CA LEU A 234 -24.58 -4.99 -7.86
C LEU A 234 -24.89 -6.46 -7.54
N HIS A 235 -24.03 -7.13 -6.77
CA HIS A 235 -24.28 -8.52 -6.35
C HIS A 235 -25.51 -8.64 -5.44
N LYS A 236 -25.67 -7.74 -4.47
CA LYS A 236 -26.83 -7.72 -3.56
C LYS A 236 -28.15 -7.52 -4.36
N ARG A 237 -28.12 -6.63 -5.36
CA ARG A 237 -29.31 -6.36 -6.20
C ARG A 237 -29.59 -7.50 -7.18
N ALA A 238 -28.55 -8.07 -7.77
CA ALA A 238 -28.69 -9.26 -8.61
C ALA A 238 -29.29 -10.45 -7.84
N GLU A 239 -28.85 -10.69 -6.60
CA GLU A 239 -29.42 -11.72 -5.71
C GLU A 239 -30.90 -11.43 -5.38
N PHE A 240 -31.25 -10.17 -5.06
CA PHE A 240 -32.62 -9.74 -4.83
C PHE A 240 -33.54 -10.10 -6.02
N HIS A 241 -33.07 -9.87 -7.26
CA HIS A 241 -33.78 -10.19 -8.49
C HIS A 241 -33.61 -11.65 -8.93
N LYS A 242 -32.94 -12.51 -8.15
CA LYS A 242 -32.64 -13.91 -8.50
C LYS A 242 -31.90 -14.04 -9.84
N LEU A 243 -31.11 -13.03 -10.19
CA LEU A 243 -30.31 -12.95 -11.40
C LEU A 243 -28.87 -13.35 -11.09
N LYS A 244 -28.27 -14.23 -11.88
CA LYS A 244 -26.83 -14.47 -11.83
C LYS A 244 -26.11 -13.40 -12.63
N LEU A 245 -25.16 -12.71 -12.02
CA LEU A 245 -24.37 -11.66 -12.67
C LEU A 245 -23.28 -12.31 -13.55
N THR A 246 -23.67 -12.73 -14.77
CA THR A 246 -22.83 -13.48 -15.71
C THR A 246 -21.96 -12.53 -16.56
N ILE A 247 -21.21 -11.66 -15.91
CA ILE A 247 -20.32 -10.70 -16.57
C ILE A 247 -18.90 -11.24 -16.83
N GLY A 248 -18.62 -12.48 -16.46
CA GLY A 248 -17.39 -13.19 -16.81
C GLY A 248 -17.39 -13.68 -18.26
N ARG A 249 -16.20 -13.96 -18.81
CA ARG A 249 -16.06 -14.57 -20.15
C ARG A 249 -16.70 -15.94 -20.17
N ALA A 250 -17.13 -16.38 -21.36
CA ALA A 250 -17.93 -17.59 -21.53
C ALA A 250 -19.23 -17.58 -20.69
N GLN A 251 -19.81 -16.40 -20.45
CA GLN A 251 -21.02 -16.20 -19.65
C GLN A 251 -20.92 -16.78 -18.22
N GLN A 252 -19.70 -16.84 -17.70
CA GLN A 252 -19.48 -17.32 -16.34
C GLN A 252 -19.93 -16.26 -15.31
N PRO A 253 -20.55 -16.68 -14.18
CA PRO A 253 -20.97 -15.75 -13.15
C PRO A 253 -19.76 -15.16 -12.42
N SER A 254 -19.89 -13.92 -11.99
CA SER A 254 -18.98 -13.31 -11.02
C SER A 254 -19.30 -13.77 -9.60
N PHE A 255 -18.29 -13.74 -8.71
CA PHE A 255 -18.44 -14.16 -7.33
C PHE A 255 -17.97 -13.05 -6.41
N PHE A 256 -18.80 -12.67 -5.45
CA PHE A 256 -18.49 -11.70 -4.43
C PHE A 256 -18.49 -12.35 -3.05
N ARG A 257 -17.48 -12.05 -2.25
CA ARG A 257 -17.41 -12.47 -0.85
C ARG A 257 -16.90 -11.35 0.05
N THR A 258 -17.29 -11.38 1.31
CA THR A 258 -16.84 -10.43 2.33
C THR A 258 -15.98 -11.16 3.36
N ALA A 259 -14.85 -10.59 3.72
CA ALA A 259 -14.02 -11.13 4.82
C ALA A 259 -14.76 -10.97 6.16
N SER A 260 -14.80 -12.03 6.97
CA SER A 260 -15.54 -12.03 8.23
C SER A 260 -15.04 -11.00 9.26
N GLN A 261 -13.72 -10.80 9.34
CA GLN A 261 -13.12 -9.92 10.34
C GLN A 261 -13.06 -8.45 9.88
N THR A 262 -12.64 -8.19 8.64
CA THR A 262 -12.38 -6.83 8.14
C THR A 262 -13.57 -6.23 7.40
N GLN A 263 -14.55 -7.03 7.01
CA GLN A 263 -15.68 -6.65 6.15
C GLN A 263 -15.24 -6.19 4.74
N GLN A 264 -13.98 -6.44 4.36
CA GLN A 264 -13.45 -6.14 3.05
C GLN A 264 -14.09 -7.04 1.98
N GLY A 265 -14.51 -6.45 0.86
CA GLY A 265 -15.03 -7.16 -0.29
C GLY A 265 -13.93 -7.78 -1.14
N PHE A 266 -14.25 -8.91 -1.75
CA PHE A 266 -13.44 -9.55 -2.78
C PHE A 266 -14.35 -9.96 -3.93
N ILE A 267 -13.97 -9.56 -5.14
CA ILE A 267 -14.68 -9.90 -6.38
C ILE A 267 -13.81 -10.83 -7.22
N SER A 268 -14.39 -11.79 -7.87
CA SER A 268 -13.74 -12.64 -8.86
C SER A 268 -14.64 -12.74 -10.08
N ILE A 269 -14.12 -12.33 -11.23
CA ILE A 269 -14.82 -12.36 -12.53
C ILE A 269 -13.98 -13.19 -13.48
N PRO A 270 -14.40 -14.40 -13.86
CA PRO A 270 -13.62 -15.25 -14.76
C PRO A 270 -13.25 -14.55 -16.05
N GLY A 271 -11.95 -14.45 -16.32
CA GLY A 271 -11.39 -13.81 -17.51
C GLY A 271 -11.31 -12.29 -17.47
N ARG A 272 -11.70 -11.63 -16.38
CA ARG A 272 -11.61 -10.17 -16.22
C ARG A 272 -11.01 -9.79 -14.87
N VAL A 273 -10.22 -8.72 -14.87
CA VAL A 273 -9.54 -8.21 -13.66
C VAL A 273 -10.28 -6.97 -13.15
N VAL A 274 -10.44 -6.82 -11.84
CA VAL A 274 -11.04 -5.63 -11.24
C VAL A 274 -9.95 -4.90 -10.44
N LEU A 275 -9.63 -3.66 -10.84
CA LEU A 275 -8.66 -2.81 -10.15
C LEU A 275 -9.38 -1.65 -9.46
N ASP A 276 -9.47 -1.69 -8.14
CA ASP A 276 -9.96 -0.57 -7.34
C ASP A 276 -8.95 0.57 -7.36
N GLY A 277 -9.39 1.78 -7.75
CA GLY A 277 -8.51 2.94 -7.88
C GLY A 277 -7.79 3.32 -6.58
N ILE A 278 -8.53 3.30 -5.44
CA ILE A 278 -7.96 3.63 -4.13
C ILE A 278 -6.91 2.59 -3.72
N ASP A 279 -7.23 1.31 -3.84
CA ASP A 279 -6.33 0.25 -3.38
C ASP A 279 -5.12 0.08 -4.30
N THR A 280 -5.29 0.32 -5.60
CA THR A 280 -4.19 0.29 -6.57
C THR A 280 -3.22 1.46 -6.33
N LEU A 281 -3.73 2.69 -6.11
CA LEU A 281 -2.91 3.85 -5.75
C LEU A 281 -2.15 3.63 -4.44
N LYS A 282 -2.79 3.07 -3.41
CA LYS A 282 -2.11 2.71 -2.15
C LYS A 282 -1.03 1.67 -2.36
N THR A 283 -1.28 0.67 -3.19
CA THR A 283 -0.31 -0.37 -3.55
C THR A 283 0.88 0.23 -4.30
N ALA A 284 0.64 1.25 -5.14
CA ALA A 284 1.69 2.03 -5.81
C ALA A 284 2.33 3.11 -4.91
N THR A 285 2.02 3.11 -3.61
CA THR A 285 2.58 4.01 -2.58
C THR A 285 2.22 5.49 -2.71
N TYR A 286 1.10 5.80 -3.35
CA TYR A 286 0.55 7.15 -3.33
C TYR A 286 -0.09 7.48 -1.97
N HIS A 287 -0.01 8.74 -1.57
CA HIS A 287 -0.57 9.25 -0.32
C HIS A 287 -1.29 10.56 -0.59
N PHE A 288 -2.57 10.62 -0.23
CA PHE A 288 -3.40 11.81 -0.36
C PHE A 288 -3.98 12.23 1.00
N ARG A 289 -4.28 13.51 1.15
CA ARG A 289 -4.96 14.02 2.35
C ARG A 289 -6.36 13.42 2.51
N SER A 290 -7.07 13.27 1.42
CA SER A 290 -8.37 12.60 1.33
C SER A 290 -8.36 11.61 0.16
N TRP A 291 -9.03 10.48 0.35
CA TRP A 291 -9.19 9.45 -0.69
C TRP A 291 -10.54 9.57 -1.41
N SER A 292 -11.23 10.73 -1.32
CA SER A 292 -12.38 10.98 -2.17
C SER A 292 -11.94 11.20 -3.61
N LEU A 293 -12.75 10.77 -4.60
CA LEU A 293 -12.45 10.97 -6.01
C LEU A 293 -12.22 12.44 -6.32
N GLU A 294 -13.05 13.33 -5.75
CA GLU A 294 -12.90 14.80 -5.87
C GLU A 294 -11.51 15.29 -5.45
N SER A 295 -11.05 14.87 -4.24
CA SER A 295 -9.78 15.35 -3.70
C SER A 295 -8.59 14.83 -4.52
N VAL A 296 -8.64 13.56 -4.94
CA VAL A 296 -7.54 12.93 -5.69
C VAL A 296 -7.49 13.45 -7.13
N SER A 297 -8.65 13.63 -7.79
CA SER A 297 -8.69 14.19 -9.13
C SER A 297 -8.23 15.65 -9.15
N GLN A 298 -8.62 16.44 -8.15
CA GLN A 298 -8.16 17.82 -8.01
C GLN A 298 -6.63 17.89 -7.82
N GLU A 299 -6.06 17.02 -6.98
CA GLU A 299 -4.62 17.00 -6.70
C GLU A 299 -3.78 16.50 -7.90
N LEU A 300 -4.26 15.48 -8.62
CA LEU A 300 -3.52 14.86 -9.73
C LEU A 300 -3.77 15.52 -11.09
N LEU A 301 -4.99 16.00 -11.32
CA LEU A 301 -5.45 16.44 -12.65
C LEU A 301 -5.76 17.95 -12.71
N GLY A 302 -5.94 18.61 -11.54
CA GLY A 302 -6.50 19.96 -11.48
C GLY A 302 -7.98 20.03 -11.85
N GLU A 303 -8.66 18.89 -11.96
CA GLU A 303 -10.08 18.75 -12.32
C GLU A 303 -10.87 18.18 -11.13
N GLY A 304 -12.14 18.59 -10.97
CA GLY A 304 -13.03 18.13 -9.91
C GLY A 304 -14.33 17.56 -10.44
N LYS A 305 -15.17 17.09 -9.50
CA LYS A 305 -16.52 16.61 -9.79
C LYS A 305 -17.49 17.75 -10.16
N ALA A 306 -18.53 17.39 -10.90
CA ALA A 306 -19.58 18.33 -11.27
C ALA A 306 -20.47 18.81 -10.11
N ILE A 307 -20.42 18.12 -8.94
CA ILE A 307 -21.18 18.45 -7.73
C ILE A 307 -20.25 18.89 -6.62
N HIS A 308 -20.44 20.09 -6.08
CA HIS A 308 -19.55 20.70 -5.09
C HIS A 308 -19.97 20.50 -3.62
N ASN A 309 -21.18 19.98 -3.34
CA ASN A 309 -21.72 19.94 -1.98
C ASN A 309 -21.73 18.50 -1.43
N VAL A 310 -20.73 18.15 -0.62
CA VAL A 310 -20.54 16.80 -0.05
C VAL A 310 -21.63 16.43 0.95
N HIS A 311 -22.26 17.40 1.60
CA HIS A 311 -23.22 17.16 2.69
C HIS A 311 -24.65 16.84 2.19
N ASP A 312 -25.04 17.32 1.02
CA ASP A 312 -26.37 17.10 0.43
C ASP A 312 -26.37 16.15 -0.77
N ARG A 313 -25.24 15.46 -1.02
CA ARG A 313 -25.00 14.65 -2.22
C ARG A 313 -26.10 13.62 -2.47
N MET A 314 -26.54 12.90 -1.46
CA MET A 314 -27.56 11.86 -1.62
C MET A 314 -28.93 12.46 -1.96
N ASP A 315 -29.29 13.58 -1.32
CA ASP A 315 -30.54 14.30 -1.64
C ASP A 315 -30.48 14.88 -3.06
N GLU A 316 -29.32 15.39 -3.47
CA GLU A 316 -29.10 15.91 -4.83
C GLU A 316 -29.20 14.80 -5.89
N ILE A 317 -28.60 13.64 -5.66
CA ILE A 317 -28.74 12.45 -6.52
C ILE A 317 -30.21 12.02 -6.62
N ASN A 318 -30.93 11.95 -5.51
CA ASN A 318 -32.35 11.61 -5.49
C ASN A 318 -33.19 12.66 -6.23
N GLN A 319 -32.87 13.93 -6.10
CA GLN A 319 -33.58 15.02 -6.81
C GLN A 319 -33.30 14.94 -8.32
N MET A 320 -32.04 14.76 -8.73
CA MET A 320 -31.67 14.58 -10.14
C MET A 320 -32.39 13.35 -10.72
N PHE A 321 -32.41 12.22 -10.02
CA PHE A 321 -33.12 11.03 -10.50
C PHE A 321 -34.62 11.25 -10.68
N ARG A 322 -35.24 12.08 -9.85
CA ARG A 322 -36.68 12.38 -9.96
C ARG A 322 -37.02 13.40 -11.04
N HIS A 323 -36.13 14.40 -11.23
CA HIS A 323 -36.48 15.61 -11.97
C HIS A 323 -35.54 15.96 -13.11
N ASP A 324 -34.31 15.41 -13.15
CA ASP A 324 -33.29 15.71 -14.15
C ASP A 324 -32.33 14.54 -14.33
N LYS A 325 -32.82 13.44 -14.87
CA LYS A 325 -32.00 12.23 -15.13
C LYS A 325 -30.82 12.46 -16.07
N PRO A 326 -30.93 13.33 -17.11
CA PRO A 326 -29.78 13.67 -17.96
C PRO A 326 -28.58 14.24 -17.17
N SER A 327 -28.82 15.10 -16.18
CA SER A 327 -27.77 15.62 -15.30
C SER A 327 -27.16 14.55 -14.41
N LEU A 328 -27.99 13.62 -13.90
CA LEU A 328 -27.48 12.47 -13.14
C LEU A 328 -26.61 11.57 -14.03
N ALA A 329 -27.01 11.32 -15.26
CA ALA A 329 -26.22 10.52 -16.22
C ALA A 329 -24.87 11.20 -16.51
N ARG A 330 -24.86 12.50 -16.75
CA ARG A 330 -23.62 13.26 -16.95
C ARG A 330 -22.71 13.18 -15.74
N TYR A 331 -23.26 13.30 -14.54
CA TYR A 331 -22.52 13.18 -13.28
C TYR A 331 -21.89 11.79 -13.13
N ASN A 332 -22.68 10.72 -13.31
CA ASN A 332 -22.23 9.33 -13.22
C ASN A 332 -21.11 9.01 -14.25
N LEU A 333 -21.26 9.48 -15.50
CA LEU A 333 -20.25 9.29 -16.52
C LEU A 333 -18.97 10.08 -16.23
N GLN A 334 -19.10 11.31 -15.69
CA GLN A 334 -17.93 12.12 -15.29
C GLN A 334 -17.07 11.43 -14.23
N ASP A 335 -17.68 10.73 -13.27
CA ASP A 335 -16.93 9.96 -12.27
C ASP A 335 -16.11 8.84 -12.94
N CYS A 336 -16.68 8.13 -13.92
CA CYS A 336 -15.95 7.15 -14.74
C CYS A 336 -14.77 7.77 -15.49
N VAL A 337 -14.99 8.91 -16.16
CA VAL A 337 -13.96 9.64 -16.91
C VAL A 337 -12.81 10.09 -16.01
N LEU A 338 -13.11 10.61 -14.82
CA LEU A 338 -12.07 11.02 -13.85
C LEU A 338 -11.20 9.84 -13.41
N VAL A 339 -11.80 8.67 -13.17
CA VAL A 339 -11.03 7.46 -12.80
C VAL A 339 -10.12 7.03 -13.95
N ASN A 340 -10.60 7.02 -15.21
CA ASN A 340 -9.77 6.75 -16.38
C ASN A 340 -8.59 7.72 -16.50
N LYS A 341 -8.83 9.04 -16.31
CA LYS A 341 -7.77 10.06 -16.30
C LYS A 341 -6.73 9.84 -15.19
N ILE A 342 -7.18 9.46 -13.98
CA ILE A 342 -6.27 9.15 -12.86
C ILE A 342 -5.38 7.95 -13.21
N PHE A 343 -5.96 6.85 -13.73
CA PHE A 343 -5.18 5.69 -14.15
C PHE A 343 -4.16 6.02 -15.23
N ALA A 344 -4.54 6.85 -16.21
CA ALA A 344 -3.63 7.30 -17.27
C ALA A 344 -2.50 8.20 -16.72
N ALA A 345 -2.82 9.20 -15.90
CA ALA A 345 -1.84 10.13 -15.34
C ALA A 345 -0.82 9.46 -14.40
N THR A 346 -1.24 8.39 -13.70
CA THR A 346 -0.42 7.67 -12.72
C THR A 346 0.15 6.35 -13.25
N HIS A 347 -0.17 5.95 -14.49
CA HIS A 347 0.26 4.69 -15.09
C HIS A 347 -0.07 3.44 -14.24
N LEU A 348 -1.24 3.42 -13.57
CA LEU A 348 -1.59 2.36 -12.63
C LEU A 348 -1.76 0.99 -13.28
N LEU A 349 -2.32 0.93 -14.50
CA LEU A 349 -2.44 -0.34 -15.22
C LEU A 349 -1.06 -0.91 -15.58
N ASP A 350 -0.15 -0.07 -16.08
CA ASP A 350 1.22 -0.48 -16.38
C ASP A 350 1.93 -0.96 -15.12
N PHE A 351 1.76 -0.24 -14.01
CA PHE A 351 2.29 -0.65 -12.71
C PHE A 351 1.78 -2.03 -12.28
N ALA A 352 0.49 -2.32 -12.40
CA ALA A 352 -0.09 -3.61 -12.05
C ALA A 352 0.45 -4.75 -12.94
N ILE A 353 0.56 -4.51 -14.25
CA ILE A 353 1.12 -5.47 -15.21
C ILE A 353 2.58 -5.76 -14.88
N GLN A 354 3.41 -4.75 -14.68
CA GLN A 354 4.82 -4.93 -14.36
C GLN A 354 5.03 -5.63 -13.02
N ARG A 355 4.22 -5.32 -12.00
CA ARG A 355 4.25 -6.03 -10.72
C ARG A 355 3.96 -7.51 -10.89
N SER A 356 2.93 -7.86 -11.67
CA SER A 356 2.59 -9.26 -11.97
C SER A 356 3.72 -9.97 -12.74
N ARG A 357 4.32 -9.31 -13.75
CA ARG A 357 5.46 -9.85 -14.52
C ARG A 357 6.68 -10.11 -13.67
N LEU A 358 6.93 -9.28 -12.66
CA LEU A 358 8.08 -9.44 -11.75
C LEU A 358 7.87 -10.52 -10.70
N THR A 359 6.64 -10.80 -10.30
CA THR A 359 6.38 -11.56 -9.07
C THR A 359 5.39 -12.72 -9.23
N GLY A 360 4.65 -12.78 -10.34
CA GLY A 360 3.60 -13.76 -10.54
C GLY A 360 2.35 -13.56 -9.66
N VAL A 361 2.23 -12.43 -8.95
CA VAL A 361 0.98 -12.12 -8.22
C VAL A 361 -0.13 -11.74 -9.20
N GLU A 362 -1.38 -11.97 -8.79
CA GLU A 362 -2.56 -11.54 -9.56
C GLU A 362 -2.57 -10.02 -9.70
N LEU A 363 -3.06 -9.53 -10.85
CA LEU A 363 -3.13 -8.09 -11.15
C LEU A 363 -3.90 -7.30 -10.10
N ASP A 364 -5.01 -7.85 -9.60
CA ASP A 364 -5.91 -7.27 -8.61
C ASP A 364 -5.50 -7.55 -7.15
N ARG A 365 -4.36 -8.17 -6.92
CA ARG A 365 -3.90 -8.51 -5.59
C ARG A 365 -3.52 -7.26 -4.80
N ILE A 366 -4.35 -6.89 -3.82
CA ILE A 366 -4.07 -5.80 -2.88
C ILE A 366 -2.93 -6.21 -1.94
N GLY A 367 -1.93 -5.34 -1.76
CA GLY A 367 -0.73 -5.63 -1.01
C GLY A 367 0.11 -6.71 -1.70
N GLY A 368 0.01 -7.95 -1.25
CA GLY A 368 0.58 -9.12 -1.94
C GLY A 368 2.09 -9.29 -1.83
N SER A 369 2.81 -8.50 -1.01
CA SER A 369 4.28 -8.62 -0.88
C SER A 369 4.72 -10.00 -0.38
N VAL A 370 3.98 -10.61 0.54
CA VAL A 370 4.25 -11.98 1.03
C VAL A 370 4.02 -13.00 -0.09
N ALA A 371 2.95 -12.86 -0.87
CA ALA A 371 2.69 -13.73 -2.02
C ALA A 371 3.76 -13.57 -3.10
N ALA A 372 4.18 -12.33 -3.38
CA ALA A 372 5.27 -12.03 -4.31
C ALA A 372 6.58 -12.72 -3.89
N PHE A 373 6.95 -12.57 -2.62
CA PHE A 373 8.14 -13.23 -2.08
C PHE A 373 8.02 -14.77 -2.16
N THR A 374 6.88 -15.32 -1.78
CA THR A 374 6.63 -16.77 -1.84
C THR A 374 6.75 -17.29 -3.27
N ASN A 375 6.13 -16.63 -4.25
CA ASN A 375 6.19 -17.02 -5.66
C ASN A 375 7.61 -17.03 -6.22
N LEU A 376 8.44 -16.07 -5.80
CA LEU A 376 9.81 -15.94 -6.26
C LEU A 376 10.78 -16.89 -5.54
N TYR A 377 10.59 -17.07 -4.23
CA TYR A 377 11.54 -17.74 -3.37
C TYR A 377 11.30 -19.26 -3.27
N LEU A 378 10.03 -19.69 -3.14
CA LEU A 378 9.68 -21.09 -2.89
C LEU A 378 10.17 -22.05 -3.98
N PRO A 379 10.03 -21.77 -5.30
CA PRO A 379 10.57 -22.66 -6.33
C PRO A 379 12.08 -22.83 -6.29
N GLN A 380 12.81 -21.78 -5.88
CA GLN A 380 14.26 -21.87 -5.69
C GLN A 380 14.61 -22.75 -4.48
N LEU A 381 13.86 -22.62 -3.40
CA LEU A 381 14.01 -23.40 -2.20
C LEU A 381 13.83 -24.91 -2.46
N HIS A 382 12.82 -25.29 -3.26
CA HIS A 382 12.60 -26.67 -3.67
C HIS A 382 13.81 -27.24 -4.43
N ARG A 383 14.40 -26.44 -5.32
CA ARG A 383 15.60 -26.83 -6.07
C ARG A 383 16.84 -26.93 -5.21
N ALA A 384 16.87 -26.24 -4.08
CA ALA A 384 17.91 -26.38 -3.07
C ALA A 384 17.69 -27.58 -2.12
N GLY A 385 16.60 -28.35 -2.31
CA GLY A 385 16.33 -29.56 -1.56
C GLY A 385 15.49 -29.38 -0.30
N TYR A 386 14.72 -28.28 -0.18
CA TYR A 386 13.92 -28.01 1.00
C TYR A 386 12.44 -27.75 0.68
N VAL A 387 11.58 -28.06 1.64
CA VAL A 387 10.15 -27.70 1.66
C VAL A 387 9.90 -26.76 2.83
N ALA A 388 9.12 -25.69 2.57
CA ALA A 388 8.79 -24.68 3.56
C ALA A 388 7.66 -25.13 4.50
N PRO A 389 7.59 -24.59 5.72
CA PRO A 389 6.45 -24.82 6.61
C PRO A 389 5.16 -24.20 6.06
N ASN A 390 4.01 -24.56 6.62
CA ASN A 390 2.77 -23.81 6.52
C ASN A 390 2.93 -22.44 7.17
N LEU A 391 1.99 -21.53 6.92
CA LEU A 391 1.90 -20.27 7.65
C LEU A 391 1.70 -20.54 9.16
N GLN A 392 2.53 -19.94 10.01
CA GLN A 392 2.52 -20.13 11.47
C GLN A 392 2.39 -18.77 12.18
N PRO A 393 1.21 -18.16 12.20
CA PRO A 393 1.01 -16.82 12.76
C PRO A 393 1.28 -16.70 14.27
N GLU A 394 1.26 -17.81 15.02
CA GLU A 394 1.38 -17.84 16.48
C GLU A 394 2.82 -17.69 16.99
N ASN A 395 3.83 -17.92 16.17
CA ASN A 395 5.25 -17.89 16.54
C ASN A 395 5.92 -16.53 16.28
N TRP A 396 5.14 -15.44 16.20
CA TRP A 396 5.67 -14.14 15.87
C TRP A 396 6.37 -13.47 17.06
N VAL A 397 7.63 -13.08 16.86
CA VAL A 397 8.42 -12.26 17.78
C VAL A 397 8.80 -10.96 17.07
N ALA A 398 8.47 -9.82 17.67
CA ALA A 398 8.76 -8.52 17.10
C ALA A 398 10.27 -8.32 16.92
N SER A 399 10.66 -7.87 15.72
CA SER A 399 11.99 -7.33 15.48
C SER A 399 12.03 -5.86 15.92
N PRO A 400 13.19 -5.34 16.38
CA PRO A 400 13.36 -3.90 16.57
C PRO A 400 13.04 -3.16 15.26
N GLY A 401 12.41 -1.99 15.36
CA GLY A 401 12.19 -1.12 14.21
C GLY A 401 13.48 -0.47 13.71
N GLY A 402 13.37 0.41 12.71
CA GLY A 402 14.48 1.23 12.24
C GLY A 402 15.06 2.10 13.37
N TYR A 403 16.36 2.35 13.31
CA TYR A 403 17.06 3.17 14.30
C TYR A 403 16.67 4.63 14.15
N VAL A 404 16.18 5.23 15.22
CA VAL A 404 15.90 6.66 15.29
C VAL A 404 16.78 7.25 16.39
N MET A 405 17.74 8.09 15.99
CA MET A 405 18.64 8.76 16.93
C MET A 405 17.86 9.74 17.82
N ASP A 406 18.38 10.00 19.01
CA ASP A 406 17.94 11.14 19.77
C ASP A 406 18.38 12.41 19.04
N SER A 407 17.46 13.34 18.89
CA SER A 407 17.74 14.61 18.20
C SER A 407 18.28 15.65 19.15
N ILE A 408 19.12 16.53 18.63
CA ILE A 408 19.62 17.70 19.34
C ILE A 408 18.79 18.90 18.92
N PRO A 409 17.92 19.45 19.79
CA PRO A 409 17.09 20.59 19.46
C PRO A 409 17.94 21.81 19.13
N GLY A 410 17.51 22.61 18.18
CA GLY A 410 18.19 23.82 17.80
C GLY A 410 17.70 24.44 16.52
N LEU A 411 18.07 25.70 16.30
CA LEU A 411 17.94 26.42 15.04
C LEU A 411 19.33 26.54 14.42
N TYR A 412 19.59 25.75 13.41
CA TYR A 412 20.89 25.57 12.79
C TYR A 412 21.02 26.36 11.48
N ASP A 413 22.24 26.85 11.23
CA ASP A 413 22.68 27.29 9.92
C ASP A 413 23.37 26.12 9.22
N SER A 414 23.09 25.87 7.96
CA SER A 414 23.75 24.83 7.15
C SER A 414 23.72 23.42 7.76
N VAL A 415 22.72 22.65 7.36
CA VAL A 415 22.58 21.22 7.70
C VAL A 415 22.56 20.39 6.43
N LEU A 416 23.47 19.41 6.34
CA LEU A 416 23.48 18.43 5.27
C LEU A 416 22.60 17.24 5.63
N VAL A 417 21.95 16.67 4.63
CA VAL A 417 21.28 15.36 4.75
C VAL A 417 22.06 14.36 3.91
N LEU A 418 22.54 13.33 4.57
CA LEU A 418 23.18 12.16 3.96
C LEU A 418 22.25 10.97 4.14
N ASP A 419 21.98 10.22 3.05
CA ASP A 419 21.02 9.13 3.03
C ASP A 419 21.60 7.85 2.42
N PHE A 420 21.35 6.70 3.06
CA PHE A 420 21.76 5.43 2.48
C PHE A 420 20.78 4.97 1.41
N LYS A 421 21.26 4.80 0.21
CA LYS A 421 20.48 4.29 -0.92
C LYS A 421 19.95 2.89 -0.63
N SER A 422 18.62 2.77 -0.47
CA SER A 422 17.96 1.48 -0.23
C SER A 422 18.64 0.66 0.87
N LEU A 423 18.79 1.20 2.08
CA LEU A 423 19.61 0.64 3.16
C LEU A 423 19.34 -0.86 3.42
N TYR A 424 18.09 -1.27 3.61
CA TYR A 424 17.77 -2.67 3.92
C TYR A 424 18.10 -3.65 2.78
N PRO A 425 17.76 -3.38 1.52
CA PRO A 425 18.28 -4.16 0.39
C PRO A 425 19.80 -4.23 0.33
N SER A 426 20.51 -3.12 0.61
CA SER A 426 21.97 -3.09 0.65
C SER A 426 22.54 -3.95 1.78
N ILE A 427 21.92 -3.96 2.96
CA ILE A 427 22.29 -4.81 4.10
C ILE A 427 22.09 -6.29 3.74
N ILE A 428 20.94 -6.66 3.16
CA ILE A 428 20.66 -8.04 2.75
C ILE A 428 21.75 -8.54 1.79
N ARG A 429 22.11 -7.72 0.79
CA ARG A 429 23.15 -8.06 -0.18
C ARG A 429 24.55 -8.13 0.44
N SER A 430 24.92 -7.14 1.26
CA SER A 430 26.27 -7.06 1.84
C SER A 430 26.53 -8.14 2.87
N PHE A 431 25.52 -8.48 3.69
CA PHE A 431 25.67 -9.45 4.79
C PHE A 431 25.04 -10.82 4.48
N LEU A 432 24.64 -11.05 3.23
CA LEU A 432 24.10 -12.31 2.71
C LEU A 432 22.91 -12.85 3.51
N ILE A 433 22.04 -11.95 3.99
CA ILE A 433 20.87 -12.30 4.81
C ILE A 433 19.83 -13.00 3.95
N ASP A 434 19.52 -14.24 4.28
CA ASP A 434 18.71 -15.11 3.44
C ASP A 434 18.08 -16.25 4.26
N PRO A 435 16.80 -16.65 3.99
CA PRO A 435 16.18 -17.78 4.69
C PRO A 435 16.93 -19.11 4.52
N LEU A 436 17.33 -19.50 3.30
CA LEU A 436 18.14 -20.70 3.06
C LEU A 436 19.53 -20.55 3.69
N GLY A 437 20.13 -19.38 3.55
CA GLY A 437 21.41 -19.04 4.16
C GLY A 437 21.40 -19.22 5.66
N LEU A 438 20.31 -18.85 6.34
CA LEU A 438 20.12 -19.07 7.76
C LEU A 438 20.03 -20.57 8.09
N ILE A 439 19.21 -21.34 7.35
CA ILE A 439 19.05 -22.80 7.56
C ILE A 439 20.39 -23.52 7.43
N GLU A 440 21.13 -23.24 6.36
CA GLU A 440 22.40 -23.87 6.06
C GLU A 440 23.52 -23.37 6.99
N GLY A 441 23.52 -22.09 7.36
CA GLY A 441 24.50 -21.53 8.28
C GLY A 441 24.39 -22.10 9.69
N LEU A 442 23.17 -22.31 10.19
CA LEU A 442 22.93 -22.91 11.49
C LEU A 442 23.31 -24.40 11.57
N LYS A 443 23.36 -25.11 10.46
CA LYS A 443 23.81 -26.51 10.40
C LYS A 443 25.33 -26.68 10.42
N LEU A 444 26.07 -25.59 10.22
CA LEU A 444 27.51 -25.65 10.26
C LEU A 444 28.01 -25.96 11.68
N PRO A 445 29.01 -26.86 11.83
CA PRO A 445 29.68 -27.05 13.12
C PRO A 445 30.28 -25.73 13.62
N ILE A 446 30.21 -25.49 14.93
CA ILE A 446 30.67 -24.24 15.56
C ILE A 446 32.07 -23.83 15.10
N GLY A 447 33.03 -24.78 14.95
CA GLY A 447 34.39 -24.52 14.47
C GLY A 447 34.52 -24.15 12.99
N LYS A 448 33.43 -24.30 12.18
CA LYS A 448 33.41 -23.95 10.74
C LYS A 448 32.56 -22.73 10.42
N GLN A 449 31.80 -22.19 11.41
CA GLN A 449 30.91 -21.03 11.21
C GLN A 449 31.70 -19.78 10.78
N ALA A 450 32.84 -19.52 11.38
CA ALA A 450 33.66 -18.33 11.09
C ALA A 450 34.09 -18.28 9.59
N ASP A 451 34.39 -19.41 8.98
CA ASP A 451 34.88 -19.48 7.59
C ASP A 451 33.74 -19.52 6.56
N HIS A 452 32.62 -20.17 6.91
CA HIS A 452 31.54 -20.49 5.96
C HIS A 452 30.24 -19.73 6.18
N ALA A 453 30.10 -18.97 7.25
CA ALA A 453 28.95 -18.15 7.54
C ALA A 453 29.30 -16.71 7.86
N VAL A 454 28.33 -15.82 7.69
CA VAL A 454 28.34 -14.43 8.15
C VAL A 454 27.51 -14.36 9.42
N PRO A 455 28.07 -13.88 10.56
CA PRO A 455 27.31 -13.78 11.79
C PRO A 455 26.22 -12.69 11.68
N GLY A 456 25.02 -13.04 12.09
CA GLY A 456 23.89 -12.13 12.23
C GLY A 456 23.58 -11.86 13.70
N PHE A 457 22.39 -11.34 13.96
CA PHE A 457 21.90 -11.07 15.30
C PHE A 457 21.02 -12.22 15.82
N ARG A 458 20.85 -12.27 17.14
CA ARG A 458 20.08 -13.31 17.85
C ARG A 458 20.59 -14.73 17.56
N GLY A 459 21.89 -14.88 17.32
CA GLY A 459 22.49 -16.18 16.97
C GLY A 459 22.29 -16.59 15.51
N GLY A 460 21.85 -15.68 14.64
CA GLY A 460 21.78 -15.94 13.20
C GLY A 460 23.16 -16.20 12.61
N GLN A 461 23.22 -17.15 11.66
CA GLN A 461 24.42 -17.49 10.89
C GLN A 461 24.00 -17.63 9.43
N PHE A 462 24.55 -16.84 8.53
CA PHE A 462 24.16 -16.83 7.11
C PHE A 462 25.23 -17.48 6.26
N HIS A 463 24.90 -18.57 5.60
CA HIS A 463 25.87 -19.31 4.76
C HIS A 463 26.37 -18.43 3.60
N ARG A 464 27.69 -18.42 3.38
CA ARG A 464 28.34 -17.51 2.42
C ARG A 464 28.03 -17.79 0.95
N THR A 465 27.61 -19.02 0.61
CA THR A 465 27.41 -19.44 -0.80
C THR A 465 26.05 -20.08 -1.08
N LYS A 466 25.27 -20.44 -0.04
CA LYS A 466 23.95 -21.05 -0.20
C LYS A 466 22.86 -20.03 0.19
N HIS A 467 22.49 -19.21 -0.74
CA HIS A 467 21.50 -18.14 -0.56
C HIS A 467 20.85 -17.79 -1.90
N PHE A 468 19.71 -17.13 -1.89
CA PHE A 468 19.00 -16.67 -3.08
C PHE A 468 18.58 -15.19 -3.01
N LEU A 469 18.20 -14.70 -1.84
CA LEU A 469 17.66 -13.35 -1.70
C LEU A 469 18.66 -12.25 -2.12
N PRO A 470 19.96 -12.32 -1.76
CA PRO A 470 20.94 -11.34 -2.24
C PRO A 470 20.98 -11.22 -3.76
N GLU A 471 21.00 -12.35 -4.48
CA GLU A 471 21.02 -12.37 -5.95
C GLU A 471 19.68 -11.93 -6.56
N MET A 472 18.57 -12.25 -5.91
CA MET A 472 17.25 -11.77 -6.34
C MET A 472 17.19 -10.25 -6.26
N ILE A 473 17.66 -9.66 -5.17
CA ILE A 473 17.73 -8.19 -5.00
C ILE A 473 18.69 -7.58 -6.02
N GLU A 474 19.84 -8.20 -6.28
CA GLU A 474 20.80 -7.74 -7.28
C GLU A 474 20.16 -7.65 -8.68
N LYS A 475 19.47 -8.70 -9.11
CA LYS A 475 18.75 -8.73 -10.39
C LYS A 475 17.66 -7.66 -10.48
N LEU A 476 16.88 -7.50 -9.41
CA LEU A 476 15.85 -6.46 -9.34
C LEU A 476 16.47 -5.07 -9.38
N TRP A 477 17.59 -4.86 -8.70
CA TRP A 477 18.28 -3.58 -8.69
C TRP A 477 18.82 -3.21 -10.07
N ALA A 478 19.50 -4.15 -10.75
CA ALA A 478 19.97 -3.96 -12.11
C ALA A 478 18.82 -3.63 -13.09
N ALA A 479 17.71 -4.36 -13.00
CA ALA A 479 16.50 -4.09 -13.79
C ALA A 479 15.90 -2.71 -13.49
N ARG A 480 15.94 -2.25 -12.23
CA ARG A 480 15.49 -0.91 -11.86
C ARG A 480 16.37 0.20 -12.44
N ASP A 481 17.68 0.02 -12.41
CA ASP A 481 18.63 1.00 -12.97
C ASP A 481 18.49 1.09 -14.49
N GLU A 482 18.21 -0.02 -15.17
CA GLU A 482 17.87 -0.06 -16.58
C GLU A 482 16.54 0.67 -16.86
N ALA A 483 15.49 0.36 -16.11
CA ALA A 483 14.18 1.01 -16.23
C ALA A 483 14.27 2.54 -16.03
N LYS A 484 15.13 3.01 -15.11
CA LYS A 484 15.38 4.45 -14.93
C LYS A 484 16.04 5.07 -16.14
N ARG A 485 17.05 4.42 -16.72
CA ARG A 485 17.73 4.89 -17.94
C ARG A 485 16.77 4.97 -19.14
N ASN A 486 15.86 4.00 -19.23
CA ASN A 486 14.84 3.94 -20.28
C ASN A 486 13.61 4.80 -19.98
N GLN A 487 13.56 5.51 -18.84
CA GLN A 487 12.42 6.33 -18.38
C GLN A 487 11.13 5.54 -18.16
N GLU A 488 11.22 4.25 -17.88
CA GLU A 488 10.09 3.34 -17.59
C GLU A 488 9.64 3.52 -16.14
N LYS A 489 8.92 4.61 -15.84
CA LYS A 489 8.56 5.03 -14.49
C LYS A 489 7.77 3.98 -13.71
N ALA A 490 6.75 3.38 -14.34
CA ALA A 490 5.90 2.38 -13.71
C ALA A 490 6.70 1.12 -13.34
N PHE A 491 7.59 0.67 -14.23
CA PHE A 491 8.45 -0.49 -14.01
C PHE A 491 9.47 -0.23 -12.89
N SER A 492 10.16 0.91 -12.92
CA SER A 492 11.09 1.32 -11.86
C SER A 492 10.40 1.44 -10.49
N GLN A 493 9.17 1.95 -10.44
CA GLN A 493 8.40 2.07 -9.21
C GLN A 493 7.97 0.70 -8.67
N ALA A 494 7.51 -0.20 -9.53
CA ALA A 494 7.13 -1.56 -9.13
C ALA A 494 8.32 -2.31 -8.51
N ILE A 495 9.50 -2.24 -9.14
CA ILE A 495 10.72 -2.86 -8.61
C ILE A 495 11.09 -2.27 -7.24
N LYS A 496 11.07 -0.93 -7.11
CA LYS A 496 11.38 -0.25 -5.84
C LYS A 496 10.48 -0.75 -4.70
N ILE A 497 9.19 -0.85 -4.94
CA ILE A 497 8.22 -1.30 -3.94
C ILE A 497 8.49 -2.75 -3.55
N ILE A 498 8.73 -3.63 -4.51
CA ILE A 498 9.02 -5.05 -4.26
C ILE A 498 10.27 -5.19 -3.40
N MET A 499 11.39 -4.57 -3.79
CA MET A 499 12.66 -4.64 -3.06
C MET A 499 12.53 -4.12 -1.61
N ASN A 500 11.87 -2.97 -1.42
CA ASN A 500 11.69 -2.38 -0.10
C ASN A 500 10.74 -3.20 0.79
N SER A 501 9.83 -3.98 0.20
CA SER A 501 8.89 -4.80 0.95
C SER A 501 9.53 -6.05 1.58
N PHE A 502 10.65 -6.54 1.08
CA PHE A 502 11.24 -7.82 1.51
C PHE A 502 11.61 -7.86 2.99
N TYR A 503 12.13 -6.75 3.54
CA TYR A 503 12.34 -6.65 4.99
C TYR A 503 11.04 -6.86 5.79
N GLY A 504 9.98 -6.12 5.41
CA GLY A 504 8.68 -6.23 6.06
C GLY A 504 8.06 -7.62 5.92
N VAL A 505 8.27 -8.28 4.79
CA VAL A 505 7.84 -9.67 4.54
C VAL A 505 8.54 -10.64 5.47
N LEU A 506 9.86 -10.58 5.58
CA LEU A 506 10.65 -11.46 6.44
C LEU A 506 10.35 -11.24 7.94
N GLY A 507 9.86 -10.06 8.32
CA GLY A 507 9.41 -9.73 9.69
C GLY A 507 7.92 -9.98 9.94
N SER A 508 7.17 -10.51 8.97
CA SER A 508 5.72 -10.71 9.07
C SER A 508 5.36 -12.14 9.49
N SER A 509 4.44 -12.25 10.46
CA SER A 509 3.84 -13.55 10.83
C SER A 509 3.05 -14.21 9.70
N GLY A 510 2.66 -13.44 8.68
CA GLY A 510 2.03 -13.95 7.46
C GLY A 510 3.00 -14.54 6.44
N CYS A 511 4.31 -14.60 6.73
CA CYS A 511 5.34 -15.15 5.86
C CYS A 511 5.79 -16.52 6.37
N ARG A 512 5.73 -17.55 5.52
CA ARG A 512 6.19 -18.91 5.86
C ARG A 512 7.70 -19.02 6.13
N PHE A 513 8.49 -18.06 5.66
CA PHE A 513 9.92 -17.95 5.90
C PHE A 513 10.26 -17.08 7.11
N PHE A 514 9.26 -16.66 7.88
CA PHE A 514 9.48 -15.83 9.05
C PHE A 514 10.43 -16.50 10.03
N ASP A 515 11.49 -15.78 10.38
CA ASP A 515 12.38 -16.09 11.50
C ASP A 515 12.87 -14.76 12.09
N ALA A 516 12.75 -14.61 13.41
CA ALA A 516 13.12 -13.37 14.10
C ALA A 516 14.59 -12.98 13.88
N ARG A 517 15.48 -13.95 13.59
CA ARG A 517 16.88 -13.72 13.28
C ARG A 517 17.08 -13.00 11.94
N LEU A 518 16.22 -13.26 10.94
CA LEU A 518 16.27 -12.58 9.63
C LEU A 518 16.00 -11.09 9.77
N ALA A 519 14.81 -10.73 10.24
CA ALA A 519 14.40 -9.33 10.36
C ALA A 519 15.28 -8.57 11.37
N SER A 520 15.64 -9.19 12.50
CA SER A 520 16.53 -8.58 13.49
C SER A 520 17.94 -8.36 12.95
N SER A 521 18.45 -9.29 12.12
CA SER A 521 19.77 -9.10 11.49
C SER A 521 19.79 -7.93 10.51
N ILE A 522 18.69 -7.66 9.81
CA ILE A 522 18.57 -6.51 8.93
C ILE A 522 18.53 -5.20 9.75
N THR A 523 17.61 -5.10 10.72
CA THR A 523 17.42 -3.85 11.45
C THR A 523 18.57 -3.53 12.40
N MET A 524 19.08 -4.51 13.14
CA MET A 524 20.19 -4.27 14.07
C MET A 524 21.50 -3.99 13.34
N ARG A 525 21.70 -4.56 12.14
CA ARG A 525 22.81 -4.17 11.28
C ARG A 525 22.65 -2.73 10.79
N GLY A 526 21.43 -2.31 10.48
CA GLY A 526 21.11 -0.91 10.20
C GLY A 526 21.43 0.01 11.37
N HIS A 527 21.14 -0.40 12.61
CA HIS A 527 21.52 0.35 13.83
C HIS A 527 23.04 0.54 13.92
N GLU A 528 23.81 -0.53 13.74
CA GLU A 528 25.29 -0.46 13.75
C GLU A 528 25.81 0.49 12.67
N ILE A 529 25.27 0.40 11.45
CA ILE A 529 25.66 1.24 10.32
C ILE A 529 25.41 2.72 10.64
N MET A 530 24.25 3.05 11.17
CA MET A 530 23.90 4.43 11.52
C MET A 530 24.76 4.98 12.66
N ILE A 531 25.02 4.18 13.69
CA ILE A 531 25.87 4.57 14.83
C ILE A 531 27.31 4.80 14.36
N GLN A 532 27.85 3.87 13.58
CA GLN A 532 29.23 3.98 13.07
C GLN A 532 29.38 5.16 12.11
N THR A 533 28.40 5.40 11.24
CA THR A 533 28.39 6.53 10.32
C THR A 533 28.39 7.86 11.09
N LYS A 534 27.58 7.96 12.15
CA LYS A 534 27.62 9.10 13.07
C LYS A 534 29.02 9.34 13.63
N GLN A 535 29.68 8.31 14.16
CA GLN A 535 31.03 8.41 14.73
C GLN A 535 32.06 8.88 13.70
N LEU A 536 31.98 8.40 12.47
CA LEU A 536 32.88 8.82 11.38
C LEU A 536 32.69 10.29 11.03
N ILE A 537 31.47 10.78 10.95
CA ILE A 537 31.15 12.19 10.68
C ILE A 537 31.65 13.07 11.83
N GLU A 538 31.40 12.69 13.08
CA GLU A 538 31.80 13.45 14.26
C GLU A 538 33.33 13.49 14.45
N ALA A 539 34.05 12.45 14.05
CA ALA A 539 35.51 12.44 14.02
C ALA A 539 36.09 13.46 13.02
N ARG A 540 35.29 13.96 12.07
CA ARG A 540 35.67 15.06 11.15
C ARG A 540 35.33 16.45 11.68
N GLY A 541 34.85 16.55 12.93
CA GLY A 541 34.52 17.81 13.59
C GLY A 541 33.13 18.36 13.31
N TYR A 542 32.28 17.60 12.59
CA TYR A 542 30.87 17.97 12.35
C TYR A 542 29.96 17.30 13.37
N GLN A 543 28.84 17.96 13.70
CA GLN A 543 27.87 17.42 14.67
C GLN A 543 26.71 16.73 13.92
N VAL A 544 26.45 15.47 14.27
CA VAL A 544 25.23 14.77 13.85
C VAL A 544 24.11 15.13 14.81
N ILE A 545 23.13 15.89 14.33
CA ILE A 545 22.01 16.41 15.15
C ILE A 545 20.79 15.50 15.17
N TYR A 546 20.64 14.62 14.18
CA TYR A 546 19.53 13.68 14.06
C TYR A 546 19.86 12.59 13.04
N GLY A 547 19.18 11.44 13.18
CA GLY A 547 19.17 10.37 12.19
C GLY A 547 17.92 9.53 12.31
N ASP A 548 17.37 9.09 11.16
CA ASP A 548 16.15 8.30 11.09
C ASP A 548 16.30 7.20 10.04
N THR A 549 16.43 5.97 10.50
CA THR A 549 16.53 4.73 9.74
C THR A 549 17.73 4.67 8.79
N ASP A 550 17.79 5.51 7.78
CA ASP A 550 18.77 5.56 6.70
C ASP A 550 19.37 6.96 6.48
N SER A 551 18.76 7.99 7.05
CA SER A 551 19.14 9.39 6.87
C SER A 551 19.91 9.94 8.09
N THR A 552 20.95 10.75 7.84
CA THR A 552 21.76 11.42 8.86
C THR A 552 21.80 12.91 8.59
N PHE A 553 21.48 13.72 9.60
CA PHE A 553 21.47 15.18 9.54
C PHE A 553 22.71 15.75 10.22
N VAL A 554 23.52 16.48 9.45
CA VAL A 554 24.84 16.95 9.85
C VAL A 554 24.88 18.47 9.91
N ALA A 555 25.04 19.04 11.10
CA ALA A 555 25.23 20.47 11.27
C ALA A 555 26.70 20.84 10.98
N LEU A 556 26.90 21.81 10.11
CA LEU A 556 28.25 22.27 9.71
C LEU A 556 28.86 23.29 10.66
N GLY A 557 28.06 23.85 11.60
CA GLY A 557 28.54 24.75 12.65
C GLY A 557 28.71 26.19 12.19
N GLY A 558 28.16 26.59 11.06
CA GLY A 558 28.23 27.94 10.52
C GLY A 558 27.40 28.13 9.24
N GLN A 559 27.52 29.31 8.62
CA GLN A 559 26.89 29.60 7.34
C GLN A 559 27.84 29.19 6.21
N TYR A 560 27.33 28.41 5.31
CA TYR A 560 28.02 27.93 4.11
C TYR A 560 27.19 28.25 2.87
N SER A 561 27.87 28.60 1.79
CA SER A 561 27.24 28.66 0.48
C SER A 561 26.85 27.27 0.01
N GLN A 562 25.96 27.18 -0.98
CA GLN A 562 25.55 25.88 -1.56
C GLN A 562 26.78 25.11 -2.06
N GLN A 563 27.70 25.75 -2.77
CA GLN A 563 28.89 25.12 -3.32
C GLN A 563 29.84 24.57 -2.25
N GLU A 564 30.04 25.30 -1.13
CA GLU A 564 30.87 24.83 -0.03
C GLU A 564 30.21 23.63 0.68
N ALA A 565 28.90 23.71 0.93
CA ALA A 565 28.12 22.63 1.51
C ALA A 565 28.14 21.37 0.64
N ASP A 566 27.98 21.50 -0.67
CA ASP A 566 28.06 20.40 -1.63
C ASP A 566 29.44 19.74 -1.61
N ASN A 567 30.51 20.54 -1.58
CA ASN A 567 31.88 20.03 -1.53
C ASN A 567 32.13 19.21 -0.25
N ILE A 568 31.66 19.70 0.90
CA ILE A 568 31.75 18.99 2.18
C ILE A 568 30.92 17.71 2.14
N GLY A 569 29.67 17.78 1.68
CA GLY A 569 28.78 16.63 1.57
C GLY A 569 29.36 15.52 0.71
N HIS A 570 29.84 15.84 -0.49
CA HIS A 570 30.48 14.88 -1.37
C HIS A 570 31.80 14.31 -0.83
N ALA A 571 32.57 15.09 -0.07
CA ALA A 571 33.80 14.60 0.55
C ALA A 571 33.48 13.59 1.66
N LEU A 572 32.51 13.90 2.55
CA LEU A 572 32.06 12.98 3.61
C LEU A 572 31.53 11.68 3.04
N VAL A 573 30.69 11.75 2.03
CA VAL A 573 30.10 10.56 1.38
C VAL A 573 31.16 9.65 0.79
N ARG A 574 32.14 10.20 0.04
CA ARG A 574 33.25 9.40 -0.53
C ARG A 574 34.04 8.70 0.56
N GLU A 575 34.41 9.40 1.61
CA GLU A 575 35.21 8.86 2.70
C GLU A 575 34.46 7.76 3.47
N ILE A 576 33.20 7.99 3.82
CA ILE A 576 32.38 7.02 4.57
C ILE A 576 32.11 5.76 3.72
N ASN A 577 31.81 5.90 2.42
CA ASN A 577 31.64 4.77 1.54
C ASN A 577 32.92 3.95 1.38
N GLN A 578 34.09 4.62 1.31
CA GLN A 578 35.38 3.94 1.29
C GLN A 578 35.63 3.17 2.60
N TRP A 579 35.36 3.81 3.74
CA TRP A 579 35.51 3.18 5.06
C TRP A 579 34.65 1.92 5.18
N TRP A 580 33.37 1.96 4.77
CA TRP A 580 32.49 0.78 4.78
C TRP A 580 33.01 -0.33 3.86
N THR A 581 33.54 0.02 2.70
CA THR A 581 34.12 -0.97 1.76
C THR A 581 35.32 -1.68 2.38
N GLU A 582 36.21 -0.93 3.01
CA GLU A 582 37.40 -1.48 3.67
C GLU A 582 37.02 -2.28 4.93
N HIS A 583 36.12 -1.77 5.75
CA HIS A 583 35.70 -2.40 7.01
C HIS A 583 35.02 -3.76 6.73
N LEU A 584 34.06 -3.84 5.79
CA LEU A 584 33.40 -5.09 5.49
C LEU A 584 34.38 -6.14 4.90
N LYS A 585 35.35 -5.68 4.12
CA LYS A 585 36.37 -6.56 3.57
C LYS A 585 37.31 -7.12 4.66
N GLN A 586 37.72 -6.29 5.59
CA GLN A 586 38.69 -6.68 6.64
C GLN A 586 38.02 -7.52 7.74
N GLU A 587 36.86 -7.09 8.25
CA GLU A 587 36.22 -7.72 9.41
C GLU A 587 35.39 -8.95 9.02
N TYR A 588 34.79 -8.95 7.84
CA TYR A 588 33.84 -9.99 7.44
C TYR A 588 34.23 -10.75 6.16
N ALA A 589 35.28 -10.35 5.47
CA ALA A 589 35.63 -10.83 4.11
C ALA A 589 34.43 -10.73 3.14
N LEU A 590 33.73 -9.58 3.18
CA LEU A 590 32.55 -9.29 2.40
C LEU A 590 32.76 -8.09 1.45
N THR A 591 31.98 -8.04 0.38
CA THR A 591 31.90 -6.89 -0.51
C THR A 591 30.77 -5.98 -0.01
N SER A 592 31.07 -4.70 0.24
CA SER A 592 30.07 -3.70 0.61
C SER A 592 29.23 -3.29 -0.59
N ILE A 593 27.91 -3.32 -0.43
CA ILE A 593 26.92 -2.74 -1.36
C ILE A 593 26.29 -1.48 -0.73
N LEU A 594 26.78 -1.10 0.46
CA LEU A 594 26.32 0.11 1.14
C LEU A 594 26.76 1.34 0.32
N GLU A 595 25.83 2.24 0.05
CA GLU A 595 26.07 3.47 -0.67
C GLU A 595 25.37 4.63 0.07
N LEU A 596 26.16 5.49 0.73
CA LEU A 596 25.71 6.73 1.29
C LEU A 596 25.70 7.77 0.18
N GLU A 597 24.63 8.54 0.06
CA GLU A 597 24.46 9.62 -0.91
C GLU A 597 24.30 10.97 -0.19
N TYR A 598 24.75 12.03 -0.81
CA TYR A 598 24.46 13.39 -0.38
C TYR A 598 23.14 13.83 -1.01
N GLU A 599 22.10 14.04 -0.18
CA GLU A 599 20.75 14.30 -0.65
C GLU A 599 20.46 15.79 -0.80
N THR A 600 20.74 16.60 0.23
CA THR A 600 20.39 18.01 0.21
C THR A 600 21.13 18.83 1.26
N HIS A 601 21.19 20.15 1.04
CA HIS A 601 21.64 21.16 1.97
C HIS A 601 20.47 22.04 2.42
N TYR A 602 20.24 22.11 3.73
CA TYR A 602 19.35 23.10 4.34
C TYR A 602 20.17 24.29 4.82
N ARG A 603 19.92 25.48 4.28
CA ARG A 603 20.58 26.73 4.69
C ARG A 603 20.17 27.17 6.10
N ARG A 604 18.93 26.86 6.49
CA ARG A 604 18.40 26.98 7.85
C ARG A 604 17.62 25.73 8.19
N PHE A 605 17.74 25.29 9.42
CA PHE A 605 17.11 24.05 9.86
C PHE A 605 16.67 24.14 11.31
N LEU A 606 15.44 23.77 11.60
CA LEU A 606 14.90 23.69 12.95
C LEU A 606 14.66 22.24 13.33
N MET A 607 15.28 21.84 14.44
CA MET A 607 14.93 20.64 15.18
C MET A 607 14.22 21.07 16.48
N PRO A 608 12.89 20.92 16.60
CA PRO A 608 12.16 21.40 17.77
C PRO A 608 12.30 20.44 18.97
N THR A 609 12.00 20.95 20.15
CA THR A 609 11.82 20.14 21.36
C THR A 609 10.49 19.37 21.34
N ILE A 610 10.38 18.33 22.17
CA ILE A 610 9.09 17.75 22.54
C ILE A 610 8.36 18.73 23.44
N ARG A 611 7.07 18.95 23.21
CA ARG A 611 6.25 19.86 24.02
C ARG A 611 6.33 19.52 25.50
N GLY A 612 6.69 20.51 26.32
CA GLY A 612 6.84 20.35 27.76
C GLY A 612 8.09 19.59 28.20
N SER A 613 9.08 19.45 27.31
CA SER A 613 10.35 18.80 27.58
C SER A 613 11.48 19.55 26.88
N GLU A 614 12.67 19.47 27.43
CA GLU A 614 13.91 19.97 26.77
C GLU A 614 14.46 18.96 25.75
N THR A 615 13.94 17.74 25.70
CA THR A 615 14.37 16.70 24.77
C THR A 615 13.92 17.01 23.34
N GLY A 616 14.77 16.69 22.37
CA GLY A 616 14.47 16.88 20.96
C GLY A 616 13.35 15.98 20.44
N SER A 617 12.56 16.51 19.53
CA SER A 617 11.50 15.74 18.88
C SER A 617 12.07 14.75 17.87
N LYS A 618 11.38 13.64 17.67
CA LYS A 618 11.71 12.65 16.62
C LYS A 618 10.74 12.81 15.44
N LYS A 619 11.27 12.74 14.21
CA LYS A 619 10.48 12.82 12.94
C LYS A 619 9.73 14.14 12.73
N ARG A 620 10.15 15.20 13.42
CA ARG A 620 9.55 16.53 13.30
C ARG A 620 10.66 17.56 13.10
N TYR A 621 10.66 18.24 11.95
CA TYR A 621 11.61 19.29 11.64
C TYR A 621 11.09 20.22 10.54
N ALA A 622 11.74 21.38 10.40
CA ALA A 622 11.57 22.28 9.26
C ALA A 622 12.94 22.68 8.71
N GLY A 623 13.02 22.87 7.40
CA GLY A 623 14.27 23.24 6.74
C GLY A 623 14.03 24.13 5.51
N LEU A 624 14.90 25.10 5.29
CA LEU A 624 14.91 25.99 4.14
C LEU A 624 16.03 25.57 3.20
N LYS A 625 15.70 25.18 1.97
CA LYS A 625 16.65 24.78 0.93
C LYS A 625 16.51 25.61 -0.33
N GLY A 626 17.56 25.65 -1.15
CA GLY A 626 17.60 26.41 -2.39
C GLY A 626 17.80 27.91 -2.18
N ASP A 627 17.90 28.66 -3.26
CA ASP A 627 18.14 30.10 -3.31
C ASP A 627 17.20 30.81 -4.29
N GLY A 628 16.81 32.04 -3.98
CA GLY A 628 16.00 32.90 -4.88
C GLY A 628 14.68 32.20 -5.25
N ASP A 629 14.38 32.12 -6.54
CA ASP A 629 13.14 31.52 -7.08
C ASP A 629 13.04 30.01 -6.82
N ASN A 630 14.14 29.32 -6.48
CA ASN A 630 14.17 27.89 -6.16
C ASN A 630 14.10 27.60 -4.64
N GLU A 631 13.86 28.64 -3.84
CA GLU A 631 13.77 28.50 -2.39
C GLU A 631 12.52 27.68 -2.00
N GLN A 632 12.71 26.71 -1.10
CA GLN A 632 11.65 25.86 -0.60
C GLN A 632 11.75 25.69 0.91
N LEU A 633 10.64 25.97 1.60
CA LEU A 633 10.49 25.70 3.02
C LEU A 633 9.79 24.34 3.20
N ILE A 634 10.52 23.40 3.77
CA ILE A 634 10.09 22.01 3.96
C ILE A 634 9.66 21.79 5.41
N PHE A 635 8.50 21.16 5.60
CA PHE A 635 8.00 20.74 6.92
C PHE A 635 7.84 19.21 6.96
N LYS A 636 8.33 18.58 8.00
CA LYS A 636 8.13 17.15 8.27
C LYS A 636 7.54 16.95 9.67
N GLY A 637 6.40 16.26 9.74
CA GLY A 637 5.75 15.91 11.00
C GLY A 637 5.27 17.07 11.87
N LEU A 638 5.48 18.32 11.43
CA LEU A 638 5.01 19.53 12.07
C LEU A 638 3.54 19.84 11.71
N GLU A 639 2.98 20.85 12.33
CA GLU A 639 1.58 21.20 12.27
C GLU A 639 1.09 21.51 10.84
N SER A 640 1.89 22.21 10.06
CA SER A 640 1.61 22.52 8.64
C SER A 640 1.52 21.30 7.74
N ALA A 641 2.19 20.19 8.12
CA ALA A 641 2.14 18.93 7.38
C ALA A 641 1.04 17.97 7.88
N ARG A 642 0.26 18.36 8.90
CA ARG A 642 -0.74 17.51 9.56
C ARG A 642 -2.15 17.95 9.24
N THR A 643 -3.02 17.00 8.91
CA THR A 643 -4.43 17.25 8.57
C THR A 643 -5.33 17.50 9.79
N ASP A 644 -4.85 17.25 11.01
CA ASP A 644 -5.61 17.43 12.25
C ASP A 644 -5.41 18.81 12.91
N TRP A 645 -4.72 19.72 12.22
CA TRP A 645 -4.55 21.12 12.61
C TRP A 645 -5.37 22.03 11.70
N THR A 646 -5.78 23.18 12.25
CA THR A 646 -6.60 24.15 11.51
C THR A 646 -5.81 24.83 10.38
N PRO A 647 -6.47 25.30 9.32
CA PRO A 647 -5.84 26.11 8.28
C PRO A 647 -5.11 27.34 8.84
N LEU A 648 -5.66 27.96 9.89
CA LEU A 648 -5.00 29.06 10.60
C LEU A 648 -3.61 28.66 11.13
N ALA A 649 -3.53 27.55 11.86
CA ALA A 649 -2.26 27.09 12.43
C ALA A 649 -1.24 26.72 11.36
N GLN A 650 -1.68 26.10 10.27
CA GLN A 650 -0.80 25.75 9.15
C GLN A 650 -0.24 26.99 8.45
N ARG A 651 -1.08 27.97 8.14
CA ARG A 651 -0.67 29.23 7.54
C ARG A 651 0.24 30.02 8.48
N PHE A 652 -0.13 30.11 9.75
CA PHE A 652 0.65 30.79 10.78
C PHE A 652 2.05 30.17 10.92
N GLN A 653 2.17 28.85 10.98
CA GLN A 653 3.47 28.17 11.02
C GLN A 653 4.32 28.47 9.81
N HIS A 654 3.74 28.40 8.61
CA HIS A 654 4.47 28.63 7.37
C HIS A 654 5.08 30.04 7.36
N GLN A 655 4.27 31.06 7.60
CA GLN A 655 4.70 32.45 7.56
C GLN A 655 5.66 32.80 8.71
N LEU A 656 5.38 32.31 9.93
CA LEU A 656 6.26 32.52 11.08
C LEU A 656 7.65 31.93 10.84
N TYR A 657 7.71 30.70 10.33
CA TYR A 657 8.98 30.02 10.06
C TYR A 657 9.73 30.69 8.91
N GLN A 658 9.02 31.16 7.88
CA GLN A 658 9.62 31.91 6.79
C GLN A 658 10.30 33.18 7.30
N LEU A 659 9.63 33.99 8.13
CA LEU A 659 10.20 35.20 8.73
C LEU A 659 11.47 34.87 9.54
N ILE A 660 11.40 33.90 10.43
CA ILE A 660 12.53 33.53 11.31
C ILE A 660 13.70 32.95 10.50
N PHE A 661 13.43 32.13 9.50
CA PHE A 661 14.48 31.53 8.66
C PHE A 661 15.19 32.60 7.81
N HIS A 662 14.50 33.69 7.44
CA HIS A 662 15.09 34.87 6.79
C HIS A 662 15.64 35.92 7.79
N ARG A 663 15.72 35.58 9.10
CA ARG A 663 16.20 36.45 10.16
C ARG A 663 15.42 37.76 10.30
N GLN A 664 14.14 37.73 9.92
CA GLN A 664 13.20 38.83 10.10
C GLN A 664 12.50 38.74 11.45
N ASP A 665 12.12 39.89 12.03
CA ASP A 665 11.40 39.94 13.30
C ASP A 665 9.95 39.49 13.12
N PRO A 666 9.49 38.43 13.81
CA PRO A 666 8.14 37.92 13.67
C PRO A 666 7.09 38.63 14.54
N GLU A 667 7.49 39.57 15.43
CA GLU A 667 6.63 40.13 16.46
C GLU A 667 5.36 40.82 15.89
N SER A 668 5.54 41.71 14.89
CA SER A 668 4.41 42.40 14.26
C SER A 668 3.43 41.42 13.63
N TYR A 669 3.92 40.35 12.97
CA TYR A 669 3.09 39.32 12.36
C TYR A 669 2.29 38.54 13.43
N ILE A 670 2.94 38.11 14.51
CA ILE A 670 2.28 37.38 15.60
C ILE A 670 1.16 38.21 16.20
N ARG A 671 1.41 39.49 16.54
CA ARG A 671 0.39 40.38 17.10
C ARG A 671 -0.80 40.54 16.15
N THR A 672 -0.53 40.81 14.87
CA THR A 672 -1.59 40.97 13.86
C THR A 672 -2.48 39.73 13.76
N ILE A 673 -1.91 38.51 13.71
CA ILE A 673 -2.71 37.29 13.62
C ILE A 673 -3.53 37.05 14.89
N VAL A 674 -3.00 37.33 16.07
CA VAL A 674 -3.74 37.21 17.33
C VAL A 674 -4.90 38.21 17.36
N GLU A 675 -4.69 39.47 17.00
CA GLU A 675 -5.72 40.50 16.94
C GLU A 675 -6.81 40.14 15.91
N GLN A 676 -6.46 39.69 14.73
CA GLN A 676 -7.41 39.25 13.69
C GLN A 676 -8.24 38.04 14.15
N THR A 677 -7.60 37.11 14.88
CA THR A 677 -8.29 35.94 15.44
C THR A 677 -9.33 36.38 16.48
N LEU A 678 -8.95 37.24 17.43
CA LEU A 678 -9.86 37.77 18.46
C LEU A 678 -10.99 38.59 17.86
N ALA A 679 -10.75 39.29 16.76
CA ALA A 679 -11.74 40.08 16.04
C ALA A 679 -12.66 39.25 15.15
N GLY A 680 -12.51 37.94 15.08
CA GLY A 680 -13.33 37.05 14.22
C GLY A 680 -13.07 37.17 12.71
N GLN A 681 -11.98 37.80 12.31
CA GLN A 681 -11.66 38.01 10.89
C GLN A 681 -11.13 36.73 10.19
N LEU A 682 -10.80 35.69 10.98
CA LEU A 682 -10.19 34.46 10.48
C LEU A 682 -11.07 33.21 10.72
N ASP A 683 -12.35 33.38 10.97
CA ASP A 683 -13.30 32.31 11.35
C ASP A 683 -13.32 31.13 10.38
N GLU A 684 -13.25 31.39 9.07
CA GLU A 684 -13.19 30.36 8.04
C GLU A 684 -11.94 29.45 8.16
N GLN A 685 -10.90 29.91 8.83
CA GLN A 685 -9.65 29.19 9.02
C GLN A 685 -9.59 28.42 10.36
N LEU A 686 -10.64 28.53 11.20
CA LEU A 686 -10.70 27.94 12.54
C LEU A 686 -11.31 26.52 12.56
N VAL A 687 -11.66 26.00 11.41
CA VAL A 687 -12.34 24.71 11.28
C VAL A 687 -11.37 23.56 11.48
N TYR A 688 -11.65 22.69 12.43
CA TYR A 688 -10.96 21.41 12.57
C TYR A 688 -11.60 20.38 11.65
N GLN A 689 -10.76 19.55 11.01
CA GLN A 689 -11.20 18.40 10.23
C GLN A 689 -10.57 17.12 10.80
N LYS A 690 -11.40 16.18 11.30
CA LYS A 690 -10.88 14.92 11.87
C LYS A 690 -11.69 13.71 11.45
N ARG A 691 -10.96 12.64 11.10
CA ARG A 691 -11.56 11.34 10.80
C ARG A 691 -11.86 10.57 12.08
N LEU A 692 -13.07 10.00 12.17
CA LEU A 692 -13.45 9.04 13.20
C LEU A 692 -12.83 7.68 12.91
N ARG A 693 -12.07 7.15 13.86
CA ARG A 693 -11.33 5.88 13.69
C ARG A 693 -12.16 4.65 14.04
N ARG A 694 -13.23 4.84 14.84
CA ARG A 694 -14.13 3.80 15.34
C ARG A 694 -15.57 4.21 15.09
N ARG A 695 -16.52 3.27 15.29
CA ARG A 695 -17.96 3.58 15.30
C ARG A 695 -18.30 4.49 16.47
N LEU A 696 -19.30 5.37 16.34
CA LEU A 696 -19.62 6.33 17.39
C LEU A 696 -19.96 5.69 18.75
N HIS A 697 -20.65 4.56 18.76
CA HIS A 697 -21.01 3.84 19.99
C HIS A 697 -19.82 3.20 20.73
N GLU A 698 -18.69 2.97 20.06
CA GLU A 698 -17.48 2.38 20.66
C GLU A 698 -16.69 3.39 21.52
N TYR A 699 -16.98 4.68 21.40
CA TYR A 699 -16.33 5.71 22.23
C TYR A 699 -17.07 5.88 23.56
N GLN A 700 -16.76 5.05 24.55
CA GLN A 700 -17.43 5.05 25.86
C GLN A 700 -16.66 5.82 26.93
N LYS A 701 -15.31 5.80 26.90
CA LYS A 701 -14.43 6.50 27.85
C LYS A 701 -13.64 7.57 27.12
N ASN A 702 -13.43 8.76 27.74
CA ASN A 702 -12.66 9.87 27.18
C ASN A 702 -13.11 10.26 25.75
N VAL A 703 -14.33 10.77 25.63
CA VAL A 703 -14.93 11.14 24.33
C VAL A 703 -14.22 12.38 23.75
N PRO A 704 -13.44 12.25 22.67
CA PRO A 704 -12.71 13.37 22.07
C PRO A 704 -13.65 14.42 21.45
N PRO A 705 -13.16 15.67 21.22
CA PRO A 705 -13.98 16.75 20.66
C PRO A 705 -14.71 16.39 19.36
N GLN A 706 -14.00 15.77 18.40
CA GLN A 706 -14.59 15.35 17.12
C GLN A 706 -15.72 14.34 17.27
N VAL A 707 -15.68 13.50 18.29
CA VAL A 707 -16.74 12.51 18.55
C VAL A 707 -17.98 13.19 19.15
N ARG A 708 -17.76 14.18 20.03
CA ARG A 708 -18.87 14.99 20.59
C ARG A 708 -19.58 15.78 19.50
N ALA A 709 -18.83 16.44 18.61
CA ALA A 709 -19.38 17.14 17.47
C ALA A 709 -20.12 16.20 16.51
N ALA A 710 -19.59 15.00 16.22
CA ALA A 710 -20.24 14.03 15.36
C ALA A 710 -21.53 13.46 15.96
N ARG A 711 -21.59 13.23 17.27
CA ARG A 711 -22.83 12.85 17.96
C ARG A 711 -23.87 13.95 17.88
N MET A 712 -23.47 15.21 18.12
CA MET A 712 -24.35 16.35 18.00
C MET A 712 -24.90 16.50 16.57
N ALA A 713 -24.05 16.30 15.55
CA ALA A 713 -24.49 16.36 14.16
C ALA A 713 -25.54 15.26 13.86
N ASP A 714 -25.28 14.01 14.26
CA ASP A 714 -26.22 12.90 14.04
C ASP A 714 -27.52 13.07 14.83
N ASP A 715 -27.48 13.62 16.06
CA ASP A 715 -28.65 13.92 16.84
C ASP A 715 -29.53 15.00 16.17
N ILE A 716 -28.88 16.00 15.53
CA ILE A 716 -29.61 17.05 14.77
C ILE A 716 -30.16 16.46 13.48
N ASN A 717 -29.37 15.64 12.75
CA ASN A 717 -29.79 14.94 11.56
C ASN A 717 -31.03 14.07 11.82
N ALA A 718 -31.03 13.32 12.93
CA ALA A 718 -32.20 12.52 13.35
C ALA A 718 -33.44 13.36 13.58
N LYS A 719 -33.32 14.52 14.25
CA LYS A 719 -34.45 15.45 14.50
C LYS A 719 -34.98 16.08 13.24
N LEU A 720 -34.12 16.30 12.23
CA LEU A 720 -34.48 16.86 10.93
C LEU A 720 -34.92 15.79 9.92
N GLY A 721 -34.92 14.52 10.30
CA GLY A 721 -35.25 13.39 9.40
C GLY A 721 -34.18 13.13 8.34
N ARG A 722 -32.95 13.62 8.56
CA ARG A 722 -31.79 13.39 7.68
C ARG A 722 -31.06 12.10 8.03
N PRO A 723 -30.35 11.48 7.08
CA PRO A 723 -29.53 10.30 7.35
C PRO A 723 -28.44 10.55 8.40
N LEU A 724 -28.15 9.54 9.24
CA LEU A 724 -27.05 9.59 10.20
C LEU A 724 -25.72 9.39 9.48
N GLN A 725 -24.81 10.36 9.55
CA GLN A 725 -23.58 10.39 8.74
C GLN A 725 -22.37 9.76 9.43
N TYR A 726 -22.33 9.76 10.77
CA TYR A 726 -21.11 9.45 11.52
C TYR A 726 -21.15 8.14 12.30
N GLN A 727 -22.20 7.33 12.18
CA GLN A 727 -22.38 6.09 12.96
C GLN A 727 -21.27 5.05 12.69
N TYR A 728 -20.82 4.95 11.46
CA TYR A 728 -19.90 3.89 11.05
C TYR A 728 -18.45 4.32 10.83
N ARG A 729 -18.16 5.55 10.68
CA ARG A 729 -16.89 6.28 10.50
C ARG A 729 -17.23 7.52 9.64
N GLY A 730 -16.30 8.40 9.49
CA GLY A 730 -16.48 9.58 8.64
C GLY A 730 -15.46 10.64 9.02
N THR A 731 -15.39 11.70 8.25
CA THR A 731 -14.60 12.88 8.59
C THR A 731 -15.57 13.98 9.01
N ILE A 732 -15.39 14.51 10.22
CA ILE A 732 -16.19 15.60 10.76
C ILE A 732 -15.43 16.91 10.70
N GLU A 733 -16.10 17.96 10.22
CA GLU A 733 -15.69 19.36 10.36
C GLU A 733 -16.38 19.97 11.57
N TYR A 734 -15.62 20.59 12.45
CA TYR A 734 -16.15 21.18 13.66
C TYR A 734 -15.35 22.40 14.10
N VAL A 735 -15.98 23.25 14.88
CA VAL A 735 -15.36 24.40 15.54
C VAL A 735 -15.46 24.25 17.05
N ILE A 736 -14.56 24.89 17.78
CA ILE A 736 -14.65 24.98 19.23
C ILE A 736 -15.34 26.31 19.59
N THR A 737 -16.45 26.18 20.25
CA THR A 737 -17.25 27.29 20.75
C THR A 737 -17.13 27.40 22.27
N VAL A 738 -17.65 28.47 22.85
CA VAL A 738 -17.73 28.66 24.31
C VAL A 738 -18.51 27.54 25.04
N ASN A 739 -19.35 26.80 24.28
CA ASN A 739 -20.10 25.66 24.78
C ASN A 739 -19.46 24.32 24.46
N GLY A 740 -18.27 24.33 23.86
CA GLY A 740 -17.51 23.16 23.46
C GLY A 740 -17.50 22.90 21.94
N PRO A 741 -17.18 21.67 21.49
CA PRO A 741 -17.10 21.36 20.06
C PRO A 741 -18.47 21.25 19.42
N GLU A 742 -18.72 22.04 18.38
CA GLU A 742 -19.92 22.01 17.57
C GLU A 742 -19.60 21.66 16.12
N PRO A 743 -20.41 20.83 15.42
CA PRO A 743 -20.22 20.58 14.00
C PRO A 743 -20.36 21.89 13.22
N LYS A 744 -19.49 22.13 12.23
CA LYS A 744 -19.45 23.37 11.45
C LYS A 744 -20.82 23.72 10.87
N GLU A 745 -21.50 22.72 10.31
CA GLU A 745 -22.81 22.87 9.66
C GLU A 745 -23.92 23.38 10.62
N TYR A 746 -23.85 23.01 11.90
CA TYR A 746 -24.89 23.28 12.91
C TYR A 746 -24.36 24.18 14.03
N SER A 747 -23.22 24.83 13.86
CA SER A 747 -22.67 25.72 14.88
C SER A 747 -23.52 26.96 15.06
N LYS A 748 -23.87 27.27 16.32
CA LYS A 748 -24.70 28.41 16.70
C LYS A 748 -24.12 29.24 17.82
N SER A 749 -23.19 28.65 18.58
CA SER A 749 -22.56 29.32 19.72
C SER A 749 -21.39 30.19 19.27
N PRO A 750 -21.06 31.27 20.01
CA PRO A 750 -19.85 32.05 19.73
C PRO A 750 -18.61 31.22 19.77
N ILE A 751 -17.65 31.47 18.85
CA ILE A 751 -16.37 30.79 18.77
C ILE A 751 -15.54 31.14 20.01
N ASP A 752 -14.88 30.16 20.59
CA ASP A 752 -13.87 30.33 21.65
C ASP A 752 -12.52 30.69 21.05
N TYR A 753 -12.31 31.96 20.72
CA TYR A 753 -11.08 32.44 20.11
C TYR A 753 -9.86 32.20 20.99
N GLN A 754 -10.00 32.26 22.33
CA GLN A 754 -8.89 32.01 23.24
C GLN A 754 -8.39 30.57 23.12
N HIS A 755 -9.30 29.61 22.94
CA HIS A 755 -8.93 28.24 22.65
C HIS A 755 -7.98 28.13 21.43
N TYR A 756 -8.27 28.87 20.36
CA TYR A 756 -7.43 28.80 19.15
C TYR A 756 -6.08 29.47 19.34
N ILE A 757 -6.01 30.56 20.09
CA ILE A 757 -4.73 31.18 20.47
C ILE A 757 -3.90 30.20 21.28
N ASP A 758 -4.46 29.60 22.34
CA ASP A 758 -3.74 28.72 23.26
C ASP A 758 -3.39 27.34 22.68
N LYS A 759 -4.24 26.82 21.78
CA LYS A 759 -4.11 25.44 21.28
C LYS A 759 -3.65 25.33 19.83
N GLN A 760 -3.72 26.42 19.05
CA GLN A 760 -3.32 26.42 17.64
C GLN A 760 -2.15 27.37 17.36
N LEU A 761 -2.14 28.61 17.86
CA LEU A 761 -1.06 29.55 17.60
C LEU A 761 0.12 29.41 18.56
N LYS A 762 -0.13 29.44 19.87
CA LYS A 762 0.92 29.35 20.90
C LYS A 762 1.80 28.11 20.75
N PRO A 763 1.30 26.88 20.57
CA PRO A 763 2.16 25.70 20.45
C PRO A 763 3.04 25.70 19.19
N VAL A 764 2.60 26.34 18.12
CA VAL A 764 3.39 26.53 16.90
C VAL A 764 4.50 27.53 17.13
N ALA A 765 4.21 28.64 17.79
CA ALA A 765 5.17 29.68 18.10
C ALA A 765 6.21 29.21 19.14
N ASP A 766 5.79 28.55 20.21
CA ASP A 766 6.65 28.05 21.28
C ASP A 766 7.66 26.98 20.77
N ALA A 767 7.40 26.36 19.63
CA ALA A 767 8.31 25.39 19.01
C ALA A 767 9.56 26.06 18.38
N ILE A 768 9.52 27.36 18.06
CA ILE A 768 10.61 28.06 17.36
C ILE A 768 11.08 29.34 18.08
N LEU A 769 10.20 30.09 18.73
CA LEU A 769 10.53 31.38 19.36
C LEU A 769 11.65 31.30 20.41
N PRO A 770 11.73 30.26 21.27
CA PRO A 770 12.81 30.15 22.26
C PRO A 770 14.22 30.15 21.65
N PHE A 771 14.37 29.62 20.41
CA PHE A 771 15.65 29.59 19.71
C PHE A 771 16.11 30.96 19.17
N ILE A 772 15.23 31.98 19.22
CA ILE A 772 15.57 33.39 18.91
C ILE A 772 15.42 34.30 20.15
N GLY A 773 15.33 33.69 21.35
CA GLY A 773 15.25 34.42 22.62
C GLY A 773 13.93 35.15 22.84
N LYS A 774 12.82 34.71 22.21
CA LYS A 774 11.49 35.30 22.39
C LYS A 774 10.49 34.26 22.94
N GLN A 775 9.42 34.75 23.57
CA GLN A 775 8.34 33.96 24.13
C GLN A 775 6.99 34.49 23.58
N PHE A 776 6.08 33.57 23.22
CA PHE A 776 4.80 33.94 22.66
C PHE A 776 3.97 34.83 23.59
N ASP A 777 3.89 34.48 24.88
CA ASP A 777 3.09 35.21 25.87
C ASP A 777 3.60 36.65 26.11
N GLU A 778 4.91 36.85 26.04
CA GLU A 778 5.52 38.20 26.16
C GLU A 778 5.19 39.08 24.96
N LEU A 779 5.16 38.48 23.76
CA LEU A 779 4.88 39.21 22.50
C LEU A 779 3.42 39.68 22.39
N ILE A 780 2.47 38.91 22.97
CA ILE A 780 1.04 39.23 22.94
C ILE A 780 0.54 39.98 24.17
N ALA A 781 1.37 40.07 25.23
CA ALA A 781 1.01 40.82 26.43
C ALA A 781 0.71 42.29 26.04
N PRO A 782 -0.37 42.89 26.55
CA PRO A 782 -0.59 44.32 26.36
C PRO A 782 0.64 45.07 26.92
N GLN A 783 1.24 45.95 26.09
CA GLN A 783 2.28 46.86 26.57
C GLN A 783 1.66 47.71 27.71
N LEU A 784 1.97 47.35 28.95
CA LEU A 784 1.81 48.28 30.07
C LEU A 784 2.78 49.44 29.76
N GLY A 785 2.22 50.50 29.23
CA GLY A 785 2.97 51.76 29.06
C GLY A 785 3.58 52.13 30.41
N LEU A 786 4.87 52.07 30.49
CA LEU A 786 5.60 52.73 31.56
C LEU A 786 5.41 54.25 31.40
N PHE A 787 4.45 54.81 32.16
CA PHE A 787 4.44 56.23 32.55
C PHE A 787 5.15 56.39 33.88
#